data_a1a02e612f702ee362d00e20c0db3342
#
_entry.id   a1a02e612f702ee362d00e20c0db3342
#
_cell.length_a   1.000
_cell.length_b   1.000
_cell.length_c   1.000
_cell.angle_alpha   90.00
_cell.angle_beta   90.00
_cell.angle_gamma   90.00
#
_symmetry.space_group_name_H-M   'P 1'
#
loop_
_entity.id
_entity.type
_entity.pdbx_description
1 polymer ?
#
loop_
_entity_poly.entity_id
_entity_poly.type
_entity_poly.pdbx_seq_one_letter_code
_entity_poly.pdbx_strand_id
1 'polypeptide(L)'
;MARGLNRRQIGVTEEMMATFGEIVLRMSHNHQIREGDPYREKDWEEIERHREPMGLSDAQIAERVGLSRNQVLYIRTLMERRRFRTGHYVRLLDLGGGKRFRTERFTPHLDHFRYSEDALELRAAMNYPPDQARDYVEKGWWRNETQRRYLERNAAERPDAPAYVLPGRTLTWKEVRDTAERVAGGLWQLGLRPGDVVAVQLPNIPEFAIANLAVTWFGGVVQTIHMPYRDAELQTLVNHGRSRAIVCMGVGKDWSAAQAALDLQPQLPTLRHVIAVGDAPDGALSLDDLIAADPDIEIGHEPSAADPHLLLYTSGTTSSPKGVPLNSHNMLSNARMSAPEKGLTADDRILTAAPFTHLYGLYAFHLGLVTGMANLLLPAFTPPALAESIEKMRPTAVWFAPAHGAAMTAAGLIGKHDFSSMKMCLFAGSAAPPAMLHALQEAWPGCRVCQLWGMTELQAGMFTRPGDGIGKSAVFAGRASPGSTVRVADPETGAERPRGEEGEIQIRGPMVFPGYLRNKKANETAFTADRFFRSGDLGYMDEDGFVAITGRIKDIINRGGVKFNPQDIENLLSAHPAVQMAAVAPVPHDVLGEQACAWIQLNPGAEAPDLETLCAFLMEHRIARNKLPEKLVVVDEFPMTPTRKIIKGRLPAPAE
;
A
#
# COMPACT_ATOMS: atom_id res chain seq x y z
N MET A 1 -27.20 -27.69 -14.84
CA MET A 1 -28.40 -28.33 -15.41
C MET A 1 -29.66 -28.11 -14.54
N ALA A 2 -29.96 -26.91 -14.08
CA ALA A 2 -31.24 -26.61 -13.41
C ALA A 2 -32.07 -25.65 -14.27
N ARG A 3 -31.98 -25.78 -15.60
CA ARG A 3 -32.80 -25.05 -16.56
C ARG A 3 -34.11 -25.80 -16.72
N GLY A 4 -35.16 -25.34 -16.01
CA GLY A 4 -36.53 -25.74 -16.30
C GLY A 4 -37.41 -26.18 -15.12
N LEU A 5 -36.86 -26.55 -13.96
CA LEU A 5 -37.69 -26.91 -12.82
C LEU A 5 -38.02 -25.65 -12.00
N ASN A 6 -39.32 -25.35 -11.89
CA ASN A 6 -39.78 -24.26 -11.03
C ASN A 6 -39.85 -24.73 -9.57
N ARG A 7 -39.97 -23.79 -8.60
CA ARG A 7 -40.00 -24.05 -7.17
C ARG A 7 -41.04 -25.09 -6.76
N ARG A 8 -42.24 -25.08 -7.37
CA ARG A 8 -43.32 -26.02 -7.07
C ARG A 8 -42.97 -27.45 -7.49
N GLN A 9 -42.26 -27.61 -8.60
CA GLN A 9 -41.84 -28.94 -9.11
C GLN A 9 -40.74 -29.57 -8.26
N ILE A 10 -39.93 -28.74 -7.57
CA ILE A 10 -38.86 -29.23 -6.70
C ILE A 10 -39.35 -29.43 -5.25
N GLY A 11 -40.52 -28.87 -4.90
CA GLY A 11 -41.11 -29.01 -3.56
C GLY A 11 -40.37 -28.22 -2.47
N VAL A 12 -39.74 -27.08 -2.79
CA VAL A 12 -39.09 -26.20 -1.81
C VAL A 12 -40.08 -25.13 -1.35
N THR A 13 -40.39 -25.11 -0.05
CA THR A 13 -41.25 -24.14 0.60
C THR A 13 -40.48 -22.93 1.13
N GLU A 14 -41.19 -21.84 1.51
CA GLU A 14 -40.56 -20.70 2.21
C GLU A 14 -40.02 -21.11 3.57
N GLU A 15 -40.69 -21.99 4.26
CA GLU A 15 -40.25 -22.53 5.54
C GLU A 15 -38.94 -23.32 5.40
N MET A 16 -38.82 -24.16 4.36
CA MET A 16 -37.56 -24.84 4.05
C MET A 16 -36.45 -23.86 3.72
N MET A 17 -36.73 -22.77 3.02
CA MET A 17 -35.76 -21.73 2.75
C MET A 17 -35.31 -21.01 4.03
N ALA A 18 -36.23 -20.73 4.94
CA ALA A 18 -35.90 -20.12 6.23
C ALA A 18 -35.10 -21.06 7.14
N THR A 19 -35.44 -22.36 7.15
CA THR A 19 -34.79 -23.35 8.02
C THR A 19 -33.43 -23.80 7.47
N PHE A 20 -33.35 -24.12 6.19
CA PHE A 20 -32.19 -24.78 5.60
C PHE A 20 -31.32 -23.87 4.74
N GLY A 21 -31.78 -22.67 4.39
CA GLY A 21 -31.08 -21.80 3.44
C GLY A 21 -29.64 -21.52 3.84
N GLU A 22 -29.44 -21.02 5.05
CA GLU A 22 -28.12 -20.70 5.58
C GLU A 22 -27.29 -21.94 5.85
N ILE A 23 -27.90 -23.00 6.39
CA ILE A 23 -27.24 -24.26 6.68
C ILE A 23 -26.65 -24.89 5.40
N VAL A 24 -27.45 -24.96 4.35
CA VAL A 24 -27.05 -25.49 3.03
C VAL A 24 -25.91 -24.66 2.45
N LEU A 25 -26.02 -23.34 2.53
CA LEU A 25 -24.98 -22.45 2.02
C LEU A 25 -23.66 -22.64 2.78
N ARG A 26 -23.71 -22.72 4.09
CA ARG A 26 -22.57 -22.93 4.97
C ARG A 26 -21.87 -24.25 4.71
N MET A 27 -22.62 -25.33 4.57
CA MET A 27 -22.06 -26.65 4.27
C MET A 27 -21.43 -26.75 2.88
N SER A 28 -21.93 -25.96 1.91
CA SER A 28 -21.40 -25.96 0.54
C SER A 28 -20.14 -25.12 0.34
N HIS A 29 -19.81 -24.25 1.30
CA HIS A 29 -18.70 -23.32 1.21
C HIS A 29 -17.79 -23.42 2.43
N ASN A 30 -16.52 -23.03 2.25
CA ASN A 30 -15.58 -23.00 3.35
C ASN A 30 -15.81 -21.78 4.25
N HIS A 31 -15.20 -21.77 5.42
CA HIS A 31 -15.38 -20.78 6.48
C HIS A 31 -15.03 -19.32 6.07
N GLN A 32 -14.34 -19.08 4.96
CA GLN A 32 -14.05 -17.72 4.49
C GLN A 32 -15.29 -16.91 4.12
N ILE A 33 -16.40 -17.60 3.82
CA ILE A 33 -17.70 -16.96 3.61
C ILE A 33 -18.13 -16.17 4.85
N ARG A 34 -17.63 -16.50 6.00
CA ARG A 34 -18.13 -16.10 7.30
C ARG A 34 -17.63 -14.76 7.77
N GLU A 35 -16.40 -14.41 7.40
CA GLU A 35 -15.80 -13.14 7.82
C GLU A 35 -16.30 -11.92 7.05
N GLY A 36 -16.71 -12.11 5.83
CA GLY A 36 -17.32 -11.06 5.02
C GLY A 36 -18.84 -11.00 5.13
N ASP A 37 -19.41 -11.82 6.00
CA ASP A 37 -20.84 -11.97 6.10
C ASP A 37 -21.40 -11.09 7.22
N PRO A 38 -22.32 -10.16 6.94
CA PRO A 38 -23.02 -9.40 7.98
C PRO A 38 -23.86 -10.29 8.92
N TYR A 39 -23.93 -11.59 8.64
CA TYR A 39 -24.60 -12.56 9.49
C TYR A 39 -23.75 -12.95 10.70
N ARG A 40 -23.76 -12.09 11.68
CA ARG A 40 -23.63 -12.25 13.12
C ARG A 40 -22.52 -13.16 13.66
N GLU A 41 -21.71 -12.60 14.51
CA GLU A 41 -20.86 -13.31 15.46
C GLU A 41 -21.61 -14.44 16.23
N LYS A 42 -22.90 -14.33 16.41
CA LYS A 42 -23.74 -15.34 17.09
C LYS A 42 -23.81 -16.70 16.38
N ASP A 43 -23.66 -16.72 15.08
CA ASP A 43 -23.78 -17.95 14.30
C ASP A 43 -22.43 -18.66 14.12
N TRP A 44 -21.35 -18.07 14.61
CA TRP A 44 -20.00 -18.57 14.40
C TRP A 44 -19.77 -19.93 15.07
N GLU A 45 -20.19 -20.12 16.31
CA GLU A 45 -20.04 -21.39 17.03
C GLU A 45 -20.83 -22.54 16.40
N GLU A 46 -22.03 -22.25 15.87
CA GLU A 46 -22.84 -23.23 15.16
C GLU A 46 -22.21 -23.59 13.81
N ILE A 47 -21.60 -22.61 13.17
CA ILE A 47 -20.89 -22.73 11.92
C ILE A 47 -19.65 -23.61 12.08
N GLU A 48 -18.85 -23.42 13.13
CA GLU A 48 -17.66 -24.21 13.42
C GLU A 48 -17.96 -25.68 13.61
N ARG A 49 -19.12 -26.02 14.20
CA ARG A 49 -19.55 -27.42 14.41
C ARG A 49 -19.81 -28.17 13.11
N HIS A 50 -20.08 -27.47 12.00
CA HIS A 50 -20.41 -28.05 10.68
C HIS A 50 -19.34 -27.78 9.65
N ARG A 51 -18.14 -27.42 10.09
CA ARG A 51 -17.05 -27.02 9.23
C ARG A 51 -16.44 -28.20 8.48
N GLU A 52 -16.41 -28.09 7.15
CA GLU A 52 -15.65 -28.97 6.28
C GLU A 52 -14.64 -28.14 5.46
N PRO A 53 -13.40 -28.58 5.34
CA PRO A 53 -12.32 -27.79 4.72
C PRO A 53 -12.57 -27.38 3.27
N MET A 54 -13.28 -28.19 2.52
CA MET A 54 -13.51 -28.00 1.07
C MET A 54 -14.97 -27.65 0.71
N GLY A 55 -15.85 -27.59 1.69
CA GLY A 55 -17.29 -27.57 1.45
C GLY A 55 -17.82 -28.93 1.02
N LEU A 56 -19.09 -29.20 1.32
CA LEU A 56 -19.74 -30.45 0.95
C LEU A 56 -20.40 -30.36 -0.42
N SER A 57 -20.45 -31.47 -1.15
CA SER A 57 -21.27 -31.59 -2.36
C SER A 57 -22.77 -31.55 -2.04
N ASP A 58 -23.60 -31.15 -2.99
CA ASP A 58 -25.07 -31.13 -2.82
C ASP A 58 -25.64 -32.49 -2.37
N ALA A 59 -25.00 -33.58 -2.75
CA ALA A 59 -25.42 -34.93 -2.33
C ALA A 59 -25.11 -35.20 -0.85
N GLN A 60 -23.91 -34.81 -0.40
CA GLN A 60 -23.50 -34.96 1.01
C GLN A 60 -24.34 -34.05 1.95
N ILE A 61 -24.64 -32.84 1.49
CA ILE A 61 -25.52 -31.93 2.24
C ILE A 61 -26.93 -32.52 2.33
N ALA A 62 -27.46 -33.03 1.21
CA ALA A 62 -28.79 -33.62 1.15
C ALA A 62 -28.95 -34.75 2.17
N GLU A 63 -27.96 -35.62 2.28
CA GLU A 63 -27.93 -36.71 3.26
C GLU A 63 -27.96 -36.17 4.70
N ARG A 64 -27.17 -35.12 5.00
CA ARG A 64 -27.06 -34.55 6.36
C ARG A 64 -28.32 -33.79 6.82
N VAL A 65 -28.98 -33.11 5.90
CA VAL A 65 -30.16 -32.27 6.24
C VAL A 65 -31.49 -32.94 5.95
N GLY A 66 -31.50 -34.16 5.43
CA GLY A 66 -32.74 -34.92 5.14
C GLY A 66 -33.53 -34.36 3.95
N LEU A 67 -32.86 -33.70 3.00
CA LEU A 67 -33.45 -33.15 1.79
C LEU A 67 -33.02 -33.93 0.55
N SER A 68 -33.77 -33.81 -0.55
CA SER A 68 -33.28 -34.31 -1.82
C SER A 68 -32.16 -33.45 -2.39
N ARG A 69 -31.26 -34.05 -3.16
CA ARG A 69 -30.17 -33.31 -3.85
C ARG A 69 -30.69 -32.13 -4.67
N ASN A 70 -31.84 -32.27 -5.33
CA ASN A 70 -32.41 -31.19 -6.13
C ASN A 70 -32.93 -30.02 -5.25
N GLN A 71 -33.45 -30.33 -4.08
CA GLN A 71 -33.85 -29.29 -3.09
C GLN A 71 -32.61 -28.56 -2.58
N VAL A 72 -31.55 -29.26 -2.20
CA VAL A 72 -30.29 -28.65 -1.77
C VAL A 72 -29.70 -27.77 -2.86
N LEU A 73 -29.61 -28.25 -4.11
CA LEU A 73 -29.13 -27.48 -5.26
C LEU A 73 -29.95 -26.20 -5.46
N TYR A 74 -31.28 -26.31 -5.34
CA TYR A 74 -32.18 -25.16 -5.51
C TYR A 74 -32.01 -24.15 -4.37
N ILE A 75 -32.00 -24.61 -3.11
CA ILE A 75 -31.81 -23.76 -1.92
C ILE A 75 -30.45 -23.07 -2.01
N ARG A 76 -29.37 -23.79 -2.26
CA ARG A 76 -28.03 -23.25 -2.43
C ARG A 76 -28.00 -22.16 -3.51
N THR A 77 -28.55 -22.43 -4.67
CA THR A 77 -28.59 -21.47 -5.78
C THR A 77 -29.34 -20.18 -5.42
N LEU A 78 -30.44 -20.28 -4.67
CA LEU A 78 -31.19 -19.10 -4.21
C LEU A 78 -30.44 -18.31 -3.14
N MET A 79 -29.81 -18.99 -2.19
CA MET A 79 -29.01 -18.34 -1.15
C MET A 79 -27.77 -17.67 -1.73
N GLU A 80 -27.12 -18.32 -2.69
CA GLU A 80 -26.03 -17.75 -3.45
C GLU A 80 -26.48 -16.46 -4.16
N ARG A 81 -27.66 -16.47 -4.79
CA ARG A 81 -28.23 -15.27 -5.42
C ARG A 81 -28.49 -14.15 -4.41
N ARG A 82 -29.01 -14.47 -3.24
CA ARG A 82 -29.21 -13.47 -2.18
C ARG A 82 -27.92 -12.81 -1.78
N ARG A 83 -26.90 -13.61 -1.47
CA ARG A 83 -25.58 -13.09 -1.06
C ARG A 83 -24.88 -12.34 -2.16
N PHE A 84 -25.06 -12.81 -3.39
CA PHE A 84 -24.54 -12.11 -4.53
C PHE A 84 -25.12 -10.70 -4.68
N ARG A 85 -26.37 -10.48 -4.32
CA ARG A 85 -26.99 -9.15 -4.33
C ARG A 85 -26.31 -8.18 -3.36
N THR A 86 -25.76 -8.65 -2.26
CA THR A 86 -25.05 -7.82 -1.30
C THR A 86 -23.59 -7.59 -1.66
N GLY A 87 -23.12 -8.12 -2.77
CA GLY A 87 -21.73 -7.94 -3.23
C GLY A 87 -20.67 -8.76 -2.49
N HIS A 88 -21.05 -9.48 -1.44
CA HIS A 88 -20.11 -10.25 -0.60
C HIS A 88 -19.66 -11.57 -1.23
N TYR A 89 -20.36 -12.03 -2.26
CA TYR A 89 -20.32 -13.42 -2.66
C TYR A 89 -19.38 -13.78 -3.82
N VAL A 90 -19.09 -12.84 -4.72
CA VAL A 90 -18.35 -13.11 -5.97
C VAL A 90 -17.03 -13.84 -5.72
N ARG A 91 -16.35 -13.45 -4.68
CA ARG A 91 -15.01 -13.95 -4.37
C ARG A 91 -15.00 -15.32 -3.72
N LEU A 92 -16.02 -15.63 -2.96
CA LEU A 92 -16.10 -16.87 -2.20
C LEU A 92 -16.30 -18.09 -3.08
N LEU A 93 -16.95 -17.90 -4.23
CA LEU A 93 -17.14 -18.94 -5.23
C LEU A 93 -15.87 -19.24 -6.03
N ASP A 94 -15.03 -18.23 -6.25
CA ASP A 94 -13.71 -18.39 -6.87
C ASP A 94 -12.74 -19.15 -5.95
N LEU A 95 -12.96 -19.16 -4.65
CA LEU A 95 -12.17 -19.90 -3.67
C LEU A 95 -12.57 -21.36 -3.54
N GLY A 96 -13.73 -21.77 -4.06
CA GLY A 96 -14.37 -23.07 -3.82
C GLY A 96 -14.35 -24.07 -4.96
N GLY A 97 -13.36 -24.09 -5.87
CA GLY A 97 -13.17 -25.24 -6.79
C GLY A 97 -13.71 -25.11 -8.20
N GLY A 98 -13.28 -24.12 -8.94
CA GLY A 98 -13.19 -24.19 -10.41
C GLY A 98 -14.44 -23.94 -11.23
N LYS A 99 -15.57 -23.52 -10.66
CA LYS A 99 -16.71 -23.06 -11.43
C LYS A 99 -16.95 -21.59 -11.17
N ARG A 100 -16.45 -20.74 -12.08
CA ARG A 100 -16.75 -19.31 -12.07
C ARG A 100 -18.26 -19.08 -12.06
N PHE A 101 -18.71 -18.37 -11.06
CA PHE A 101 -20.08 -17.88 -11.00
C PHE A 101 -20.23 -16.80 -12.08
N ARG A 102 -21.16 -16.97 -12.99
CA ARG A 102 -21.49 -15.92 -13.96
C ARG A 102 -22.40 -14.91 -13.27
N THR A 103 -21.80 -13.82 -12.85
CA THR A 103 -22.48 -12.70 -12.16
C THR A 103 -23.70 -12.19 -12.92
N GLU A 104 -23.65 -12.13 -14.26
CA GLU A 104 -24.74 -11.65 -15.09
C GLU A 104 -26.03 -12.46 -14.95
N ARG A 105 -25.94 -13.72 -14.52
CA ARG A 105 -27.14 -14.54 -14.29
C ARG A 105 -27.85 -14.20 -12.98
N PHE A 106 -27.17 -13.56 -12.04
CA PHE A 106 -27.67 -13.33 -10.69
C PHE A 106 -27.89 -11.85 -10.38
N THR A 107 -27.44 -10.96 -11.26
CA THR A 107 -27.56 -9.51 -11.12
C THR A 107 -28.81 -8.84 -11.71
N PRO A 108 -29.68 -9.48 -12.52
CA PRO A 108 -30.79 -8.76 -13.16
C PRO A 108 -31.78 -8.11 -12.19
N HIS A 109 -31.73 -8.46 -10.91
CA HIS A 109 -32.69 -8.00 -9.90
C HIS A 109 -32.00 -7.32 -8.70
N LEU A 110 -30.78 -6.81 -8.89
CA LEU A 110 -30.14 -5.97 -7.88
C LEU A 110 -30.79 -4.59 -7.91
N ASP A 111 -31.55 -4.28 -6.87
CA ASP A 111 -32.25 -3.01 -6.75
C ASP A 111 -31.31 -1.83 -6.53
N HIS A 112 -30.07 -2.09 -6.03
CA HIS A 112 -29.14 -1.06 -5.62
C HIS A 112 -28.02 -0.79 -6.65
N PHE A 113 -27.34 -1.82 -7.16
CA PHE A 113 -26.26 -1.65 -8.14
C PHE A 113 -25.87 -2.97 -8.83
N ARG A 114 -25.10 -2.83 -9.94
CA ARG A 114 -24.37 -3.93 -10.57
C ARG A 114 -22.89 -3.59 -10.57
N TYR A 115 -22.04 -4.57 -10.30
CA TYR A 115 -20.62 -4.41 -10.56
C TYR A 115 -20.38 -4.21 -12.06
N SER A 116 -19.55 -3.22 -12.40
CA SER A 116 -19.04 -3.08 -13.77
C SER A 116 -18.08 -4.22 -14.10
N GLU A 117 -17.82 -4.45 -15.39
CA GLU A 117 -16.83 -5.43 -15.82
C GLU A 117 -15.45 -5.11 -15.25
N ASP A 118 -15.09 -3.83 -15.20
CA ASP A 118 -13.83 -3.34 -14.62
C ASP A 118 -13.73 -3.65 -13.12
N ALA A 119 -14.82 -3.45 -12.38
CA ALA A 119 -14.90 -3.79 -10.96
C ALA A 119 -14.77 -5.30 -10.72
N LEU A 120 -15.40 -6.12 -11.58
CA LEU A 120 -15.29 -7.58 -11.50
C LEU A 120 -13.87 -8.07 -11.80
N GLU A 121 -13.20 -7.48 -12.79
CA GLU A 121 -11.81 -7.78 -13.12
C GLU A 121 -10.87 -7.44 -11.95
N LEU A 122 -11.03 -6.25 -11.36
CA LEU A 122 -10.22 -5.83 -10.23
C LEU A 122 -10.45 -6.70 -8.98
N ARG A 123 -11.70 -7.09 -8.72
CA ARG A 123 -12.04 -8.06 -7.66
C ARG A 123 -11.43 -9.43 -7.92
N ALA A 124 -11.44 -9.91 -9.17
CA ALA A 124 -10.80 -11.15 -9.53
C ALA A 124 -9.27 -11.10 -9.39
N ALA A 125 -8.65 -9.93 -9.53
CA ALA A 125 -7.22 -9.75 -9.28
C ALA A 125 -6.84 -9.93 -7.80
N MET A 126 -7.81 -9.82 -6.86
CA MET A 126 -7.59 -10.05 -5.42
C MET A 126 -7.65 -11.54 -5.02
N ASN A 127 -7.26 -12.42 -5.92
CA ASN A 127 -7.37 -13.87 -5.71
C ASN A 127 -6.13 -14.43 -4.97
N TYR A 128 -6.35 -14.89 -3.74
CA TYR A 128 -5.36 -15.64 -2.94
C TYR A 128 -5.63 -17.14 -2.99
N PRO A 129 -4.60 -17.99 -2.83
CA PRO A 129 -4.82 -19.41 -2.61
C PRO A 129 -5.77 -19.63 -1.42
N PRO A 130 -6.80 -20.49 -1.56
CA PRO A 130 -7.81 -20.66 -0.53
C PRO A 130 -7.27 -21.11 0.83
N ASP A 131 -6.28 -22.00 0.82
CA ASP A 131 -5.58 -22.51 2.00
C ASP A 131 -4.80 -21.42 2.72
N GLN A 132 -4.10 -20.55 1.98
CA GLN A 132 -3.37 -19.41 2.52
C GLN A 132 -4.33 -18.39 3.14
N ALA A 133 -5.40 -18.04 2.44
CA ALA A 133 -6.38 -17.10 2.94
C ALA A 133 -7.07 -17.63 4.21
N ARG A 134 -7.37 -18.94 4.25
CA ARG A 134 -7.92 -19.61 5.42
C ARG A 134 -6.99 -19.54 6.62
N ASP A 135 -5.71 -19.87 6.42
CA ASP A 135 -4.70 -19.81 7.48
C ASP A 135 -4.61 -18.42 8.11
N TYR A 136 -4.67 -17.35 7.28
CA TYR A 136 -4.62 -15.98 7.78
C TYR A 136 -5.86 -15.57 8.58
N VAL A 137 -7.02 -16.07 8.18
CA VAL A 137 -8.28 -15.87 8.91
C VAL A 137 -8.25 -16.62 10.23
N GLU A 138 -7.90 -17.91 10.23
CA GLU A 138 -7.84 -18.75 11.44
C GLU A 138 -6.87 -18.22 12.50
N LYS A 139 -5.76 -17.62 12.05
CA LYS A 139 -4.80 -16.95 12.94
C LYS A 139 -5.25 -15.57 13.41
N GLY A 140 -6.40 -15.07 12.95
CA GLY A 140 -6.92 -13.74 13.26
C GLY A 140 -6.06 -12.60 12.66
N TRP A 141 -5.21 -12.93 11.70
CA TRP A 141 -4.44 -11.93 10.98
C TRP A 141 -5.32 -11.16 10.01
N TRP A 142 -6.17 -11.84 9.27
CA TRP A 142 -7.22 -11.23 8.47
C TRP A 142 -8.53 -11.19 9.26
N ARG A 143 -9.14 -10.02 9.32
CA ARG A 143 -10.44 -9.77 9.94
C ARG A 143 -11.31 -9.01 8.98
N ASN A 144 -12.61 -9.13 9.08
CA ASN A 144 -13.53 -8.32 8.27
C ASN A 144 -13.65 -6.89 8.82
N GLU A 145 -12.50 -6.20 8.90
CA GLU A 145 -12.37 -4.83 9.35
C GLU A 145 -11.98 -3.95 8.17
N THR A 146 -12.89 -3.05 7.78
CA THR A 146 -12.69 -2.08 6.69
C THR A 146 -12.29 -0.71 7.24
N GLN A 147 -11.85 0.19 6.36
CA GLN A 147 -11.60 1.58 6.74
C GLN A 147 -12.85 2.23 7.34
N ARG A 148 -14.05 1.96 6.76
CA ARG A 148 -15.34 2.42 7.28
C ARG A 148 -15.57 1.97 8.72
N ARG A 149 -15.39 0.70 9.03
CA ARG A 149 -15.58 0.16 10.38
C ARG A 149 -14.64 0.79 11.41
N TYR A 150 -13.38 1.00 11.05
CA TYR A 150 -12.43 1.71 11.92
C TYR A 150 -12.83 3.17 12.13
N LEU A 151 -13.27 3.86 11.08
CA LEU A 151 -13.74 5.23 11.16
C LEU A 151 -14.99 5.35 12.04
N GLU A 152 -16.00 4.49 11.84
CA GLU A 152 -17.22 4.43 12.65
C GLU A 152 -16.90 4.14 14.12
N ARG A 153 -15.99 3.20 14.40
CA ARG A 153 -15.51 2.89 15.75
C ARG A 153 -14.86 4.11 16.41
N ASN A 154 -13.90 4.73 15.73
CA ASN A 154 -13.17 5.88 16.29
C ASN A 154 -14.13 7.07 16.54
N ALA A 155 -15.08 7.31 15.65
CA ALA A 155 -16.09 8.35 15.82
C ALA A 155 -17.06 8.05 16.98
N ALA A 156 -17.33 6.78 17.26
CA ALA A 156 -18.17 6.37 18.40
C ALA A 156 -17.42 6.42 19.74
N GLU A 157 -16.18 5.91 19.77
CA GLU A 157 -15.40 5.80 21.01
C GLU A 157 -14.68 7.10 21.39
N ARG A 158 -14.29 7.91 20.40
CA ARG A 158 -13.47 9.14 20.58
C ARG A 158 -13.98 10.29 19.68
N PRO A 159 -15.26 10.69 19.71
CA PRO A 159 -15.88 11.61 18.76
C PRO A 159 -15.14 12.94 18.63
N ASP A 160 -14.71 13.51 19.75
CA ASP A 160 -14.09 14.83 19.82
C ASP A 160 -12.54 14.79 19.76
N ALA A 161 -11.95 13.60 19.71
CA ALA A 161 -10.50 13.48 19.58
C ALA A 161 -10.05 13.89 18.17
N PRO A 162 -8.87 14.54 18.03
CA PRO A 162 -8.33 14.93 16.74
C PRO A 162 -8.01 13.71 15.88
N ALA A 163 -8.46 13.73 14.63
CA ALA A 163 -8.20 12.71 13.64
C ALA A 163 -7.12 13.19 12.63
N TYR A 164 -7.36 14.35 12.05
CA TYR A 164 -6.43 14.99 11.10
C TYR A 164 -6.19 16.43 11.51
N VAL A 165 -4.91 16.80 11.65
CA VAL A 165 -4.49 18.11 12.15
C VAL A 165 -3.58 18.78 11.13
N LEU A 166 -3.99 19.95 10.68
CA LEU A 166 -3.21 20.87 9.88
C LEU A 166 -3.03 22.17 10.70
N PRO A 167 -1.95 22.94 10.58
CA PRO A 167 -1.85 24.23 11.25
C PRO A 167 -3.08 25.11 10.98
N GLY A 168 -3.77 25.49 12.06
CA GLY A 168 -5.01 26.30 11.99
C GLY A 168 -6.30 25.52 11.68
N ARG A 169 -6.24 24.22 11.41
CA ARG A 169 -7.43 23.39 11.14
C ARG A 169 -7.29 21.98 11.72
N THR A 170 -8.23 21.60 12.55
CA THR A 170 -8.33 20.23 13.12
C THR A 170 -9.68 19.65 12.76
N LEU A 171 -9.69 18.41 12.31
CA LEU A 171 -10.89 17.60 12.17
C LEU A 171 -10.89 16.51 13.25
N THR A 172 -11.99 16.38 13.95
CA THR A 172 -12.25 15.30 14.90
C THR A 172 -12.68 14.02 14.19
N TRP A 173 -12.64 12.88 14.87
CA TRP A 173 -13.11 11.61 14.31
C TRP A 173 -14.57 11.66 13.89
N LYS A 174 -15.41 12.38 14.68
CA LYS A 174 -16.82 12.57 14.35
C LYS A 174 -16.99 13.39 13.08
N GLU A 175 -16.29 14.53 12.96
CA GLU A 175 -16.37 15.39 11.78
C GLU A 175 -15.90 14.66 10.52
N VAL A 176 -14.81 13.88 10.62
CA VAL A 176 -14.30 13.08 9.49
C VAL A 176 -15.32 12.04 9.06
N ARG A 177 -15.94 11.32 10.01
CA ARG A 177 -16.97 10.32 9.71
C ARG A 177 -18.18 10.95 9.03
N ASP A 178 -18.73 12.02 9.60
CA ASP A 178 -19.92 12.68 9.09
C ASP A 178 -19.68 13.28 7.70
N THR A 179 -18.48 13.83 7.48
CA THR A 179 -18.09 14.41 6.18
C THR A 179 -17.86 13.32 5.13
N ALA A 180 -17.15 12.25 5.48
CA ALA A 180 -16.89 11.13 4.56
C ALA A 180 -18.20 10.44 4.13
N GLU A 181 -19.15 10.28 5.04
CA GLU A 181 -20.48 9.72 4.75
C GLU A 181 -21.26 10.59 3.76
N ARG A 182 -21.29 11.92 3.98
CA ARG A 182 -21.95 12.87 3.05
C ARG A 182 -21.32 12.85 1.66
N VAL A 183 -20.00 12.92 1.59
CA VAL A 183 -19.28 12.85 0.31
C VAL A 183 -19.52 11.50 -0.37
N ALA A 184 -19.55 10.40 0.37
CA ALA A 184 -19.89 9.07 -0.17
C ALA A 184 -21.29 9.05 -0.77
N GLY A 185 -22.28 9.66 -0.11
CA GLY A 185 -23.63 9.85 -0.64
C GLY A 185 -23.66 10.65 -1.93
N GLY A 186 -22.90 11.74 -2.01
CA GLY A 186 -22.75 12.55 -3.23
C GLY A 186 -22.11 11.75 -4.37
N LEU A 187 -21.04 11.01 -4.10
CA LEU A 187 -20.41 10.12 -5.09
C LEU A 187 -21.36 9.03 -5.59
N TRP A 188 -22.20 8.48 -4.69
CA TRP A 188 -23.24 7.52 -5.06
C TRP A 188 -24.31 8.13 -5.96
N GLN A 189 -24.73 9.38 -5.71
CA GLN A 189 -25.66 10.13 -6.58
C GLN A 189 -25.06 10.38 -7.97
N LEU A 190 -23.74 10.61 -8.06
CA LEU A 190 -23.03 10.73 -9.33
C LEU A 190 -22.93 9.39 -10.09
N GLY A 191 -23.47 8.30 -9.55
CA GLY A 191 -23.49 6.99 -10.19
C GLY A 191 -22.27 6.12 -9.92
N LEU A 192 -21.38 6.49 -8.99
CA LEU A 192 -20.28 5.64 -8.57
C LEU A 192 -20.80 4.46 -7.72
N ARG A 193 -20.19 3.29 -7.89
CA ARG A 193 -20.67 2.03 -7.30
C ARG A 193 -19.49 1.22 -6.75
N PRO A 194 -19.74 0.20 -5.90
CA PRO A 194 -18.69 -0.66 -5.37
C PRO A 194 -17.80 -1.23 -6.47
N GLY A 195 -16.48 -1.15 -6.24
CA GLY A 195 -15.45 -1.57 -7.19
C GLY A 195 -15.10 -0.55 -8.27
N ASP A 196 -15.84 0.56 -8.39
CA ASP A 196 -15.44 1.66 -9.28
C ASP A 196 -14.17 2.34 -8.73
N VAL A 197 -13.24 2.65 -9.62
CA VAL A 197 -11.98 3.30 -9.27
C VAL A 197 -12.14 4.81 -9.31
N VAL A 198 -11.69 5.46 -8.24
CA VAL A 198 -11.59 6.93 -8.13
C VAL A 198 -10.13 7.31 -7.97
N ALA A 199 -9.60 8.06 -8.93
CA ALA A 199 -8.26 8.62 -8.84
C ALA A 199 -8.22 9.75 -7.81
N VAL A 200 -7.14 9.84 -7.03
CA VAL A 200 -6.94 10.90 -6.02
C VAL A 200 -5.54 11.48 -6.18
N GLN A 201 -5.46 12.76 -6.57
CA GLN A 201 -4.22 13.52 -6.69
C GLN A 201 -4.27 14.73 -5.77
N LEU A 202 -4.05 14.49 -4.49
CA LEU A 202 -4.07 15.50 -3.44
C LEU A 202 -2.82 15.42 -2.57
N PRO A 203 -2.35 16.55 -2.01
CA PRO A 203 -1.29 16.55 -1.00
C PRO A 203 -1.81 16.00 0.34
N ASN A 204 -0.95 16.00 1.37
CA ASN A 204 -1.35 15.59 2.72
C ASN A 204 -2.22 16.68 3.37
N ILE A 205 -3.48 16.73 3.00
CA ILE A 205 -4.51 17.63 3.51
C ILE A 205 -5.74 16.85 3.97
N PRO A 206 -6.63 17.41 4.80
CA PRO A 206 -7.82 16.70 5.27
C PRO A 206 -8.71 16.16 4.15
N GLU A 207 -8.77 16.86 3.02
CA GLU A 207 -9.57 16.48 1.85
C GLU A 207 -9.09 15.15 1.24
N PHE A 208 -7.79 14.83 1.33
CA PHE A 208 -7.29 13.51 0.93
C PHE A 208 -7.92 12.41 1.80
N ALA A 209 -7.94 12.60 3.12
CA ALA A 209 -8.53 11.64 4.04
C ALA A 209 -10.04 11.49 3.80
N ILE A 210 -10.75 12.60 3.63
CA ILE A 210 -12.19 12.62 3.32
C ILE A 210 -12.47 11.88 2.02
N ALA A 211 -11.76 12.19 0.93
CA ALA A 211 -11.94 11.53 -0.36
C ALA A 211 -11.64 10.02 -0.28
N ASN A 212 -10.53 9.63 0.38
CA ASN A 212 -10.18 8.22 0.57
C ASN A 212 -11.27 7.47 1.34
N LEU A 213 -11.70 8.00 2.48
CA LEU A 213 -12.69 7.38 3.34
C LEU A 213 -14.09 7.36 2.69
N ALA A 214 -14.46 8.41 1.96
CA ALA A 214 -15.72 8.48 1.23
C ALA A 214 -15.80 7.44 0.09
N VAL A 215 -14.73 7.29 -0.68
CA VAL A 215 -14.65 6.29 -1.76
C VAL A 215 -14.72 4.88 -1.18
N THR A 216 -13.98 4.60 -0.11
CA THR A 216 -13.98 3.28 0.52
C THR A 216 -15.24 3.01 1.35
N TRP A 217 -16.02 4.03 1.69
CA TRP A 217 -17.29 3.92 2.43
C TRP A 217 -18.30 3.02 1.72
N PHE A 218 -18.44 3.18 0.41
CA PHE A 218 -19.34 2.36 -0.39
C PHE A 218 -18.64 1.19 -1.11
N GLY A 219 -17.37 0.92 -0.83
CA GLY A 219 -16.60 -0.14 -1.49
C GLY A 219 -16.01 0.26 -2.84
N GLY A 220 -15.85 1.55 -3.12
CA GLY A 220 -15.03 2.06 -4.22
C GLY A 220 -13.54 1.83 -3.99
N VAL A 221 -12.74 2.01 -5.02
CA VAL A 221 -11.29 1.78 -5.01
C VAL A 221 -10.56 3.08 -5.23
N VAL A 222 -9.73 3.48 -4.28
CA VAL A 222 -8.88 4.67 -4.38
C VAL A 222 -7.66 4.35 -5.23
N GLN A 223 -7.46 5.08 -6.30
CA GLN A 223 -6.21 5.08 -7.07
C GLN A 223 -5.41 6.32 -6.72
N THR A 224 -4.26 6.19 -6.08
CA THR A 224 -3.46 7.37 -5.77
C THR A 224 -2.58 7.79 -6.94
N ILE A 225 -2.52 9.10 -7.17
CA ILE A 225 -1.66 9.74 -8.19
C ILE A 225 -0.76 10.75 -7.49
N HIS A 226 0.54 10.70 -7.75
CA HIS A 226 1.49 11.59 -7.09
C HIS A 226 1.37 13.04 -7.56
N MET A 227 1.53 13.98 -6.64
CA MET A 227 1.42 15.43 -6.90
C MET A 227 2.33 15.96 -8.03
N PRO A 228 3.59 15.46 -8.21
CA PRO A 228 4.43 15.93 -9.31
C PRO A 228 4.01 15.43 -10.70
N TYR A 229 3.10 14.46 -10.80
CA TYR A 229 2.66 13.91 -12.07
C TYR A 229 1.81 14.92 -12.82
N ARG A 230 1.92 14.92 -14.15
CA ARG A 230 1.26 15.81 -15.08
C ARG A 230 0.44 15.03 -16.10
N ASP A 231 0.10 15.63 -17.18
CA ASP A 231 -0.84 15.13 -18.20
C ASP A 231 -0.49 13.73 -18.71
N ALA A 232 0.77 13.45 -18.99
CA ALA A 232 1.20 12.16 -19.52
C ALA A 232 1.03 11.00 -18.52
N GLU A 233 1.43 11.25 -17.27
CA GLU A 233 1.23 10.27 -16.19
C GLU A 233 -0.24 10.13 -15.83
N LEU A 234 -0.99 11.24 -15.77
CA LEU A 234 -2.42 11.25 -15.54
C LEU A 234 -3.14 10.38 -16.58
N GLN A 235 -2.89 10.65 -17.88
CA GLN A 235 -3.49 9.89 -18.96
C GLN A 235 -3.19 8.40 -18.84
N THR A 236 -1.93 8.05 -18.61
CA THR A 236 -1.49 6.66 -18.49
C THR A 236 -2.15 5.96 -17.31
N LEU A 237 -2.11 6.57 -16.12
CA LEU A 237 -2.57 5.93 -14.88
C LEU A 237 -4.09 5.86 -14.80
N VAL A 238 -4.80 6.93 -15.15
CA VAL A 238 -6.26 6.98 -15.15
C VAL A 238 -6.83 5.97 -16.16
N ASN A 239 -6.22 5.89 -17.34
CA ASN A 239 -6.63 4.91 -18.36
C ASN A 239 -6.37 3.46 -17.90
N HIS A 240 -5.17 3.16 -17.39
CA HIS A 240 -4.85 1.80 -16.92
C HIS A 240 -5.71 1.41 -15.70
N GLY A 241 -5.95 2.33 -14.76
CA GLY A 241 -6.82 2.12 -13.60
C GLY A 241 -8.29 2.06 -13.96
N ARG A 242 -8.67 2.55 -15.15
CA ARG A 242 -10.06 2.71 -15.61
C ARG A 242 -10.88 3.53 -14.61
N SER A 243 -10.29 4.61 -14.11
CA SER A 243 -10.93 5.47 -13.13
C SER A 243 -12.18 6.14 -13.69
N ARG A 244 -13.26 6.13 -12.89
CA ARG A 244 -14.54 6.74 -13.26
C ARG A 244 -14.65 8.18 -12.80
N ALA A 245 -13.91 8.53 -11.77
CA ALA A 245 -13.80 9.88 -11.27
C ALA A 245 -12.34 10.18 -10.86
N ILE A 246 -12.01 11.45 -10.81
CA ILE A 246 -10.78 11.94 -10.20
C ILE A 246 -11.10 13.04 -9.19
N VAL A 247 -10.51 12.95 -7.99
CA VAL A 247 -10.49 14.02 -7.00
C VAL A 247 -9.08 14.62 -6.97
N CYS A 248 -8.94 15.89 -7.31
CA CYS A 248 -7.65 16.52 -7.48
C CYS A 248 -7.67 18.01 -7.13
N MET A 249 -6.49 18.63 -7.05
CA MET A 249 -6.41 20.07 -6.84
C MET A 249 -7.06 20.82 -8.01
N GLY A 250 -7.82 21.85 -7.70
CA GLY A 250 -8.47 22.75 -8.65
C GLY A 250 -7.47 23.68 -9.36
N VAL A 251 -7.84 24.95 -9.51
CA VAL A 251 -6.99 25.95 -10.17
C VAL A 251 -5.70 26.15 -9.38
N GLY A 252 -4.57 25.92 -10.03
CA GLY A 252 -3.23 26.08 -9.48
C GLY A 252 -2.48 27.24 -10.12
N LYS A 253 -1.39 27.69 -9.50
CA LYS A 253 -0.60 28.83 -10.01
C LYS A 253 0.04 28.53 -11.37
N ASP A 254 0.65 27.39 -11.55
CA ASP A 254 1.40 27.01 -12.75
C ASP A 254 0.76 25.88 -13.54
N TRP A 255 -0.08 25.08 -12.90
CA TRP A 255 -0.77 23.95 -13.49
C TRP A 255 -1.99 23.56 -12.64
N SER A 256 -3.07 23.19 -13.29
CA SER A 256 -4.31 22.71 -12.65
C SER A 256 -4.54 21.24 -12.98
N ALA A 257 -4.56 20.40 -11.96
CA ALA A 257 -4.86 18.97 -12.11
C ALA A 257 -6.29 18.75 -12.62
N ALA A 258 -7.24 19.55 -12.13
CA ALA A 258 -8.64 19.47 -12.55
C ALA A 258 -8.80 19.87 -14.02
N GLN A 259 -8.16 20.97 -14.47
CA GLN A 259 -8.22 21.36 -15.88
C GLN A 259 -7.57 20.32 -16.78
N ALA A 260 -6.38 19.82 -16.42
CA ALA A 260 -5.70 18.75 -17.16
C ALA A 260 -6.58 17.47 -17.27
N ALA A 261 -7.27 17.10 -16.20
CA ALA A 261 -8.19 15.96 -16.22
C ALA A 261 -9.40 16.18 -17.15
N LEU A 262 -9.96 17.41 -17.19
CA LEU A 262 -11.02 17.78 -18.12
C LEU A 262 -10.53 17.73 -19.58
N ASP A 263 -9.36 18.27 -19.85
CA ASP A 263 -8.77 18.30 -21.20
C ASP A 263 -8.47 16.89 -21.72
N LEU A 264 -8.08 15.97 -20.81
CA LEU A 264 -7.82 14.57 -21.11
C LEU A 264 -9.08 13.70 -21.18
N GLN A 265 -10.21 14.15 -20.61
CA GLN A 265 -11.45 13.36 -20.50
C GLN A 265 -11.93 12.77 -21.83
N PRO A 266 -11.86 13.45 -22.98
CA PRO A 266 -12.23 12.87 -24.29
C PRO A 266 -11.38 11.64 -24.68
N GLN A 267 -10.18 11.50 -24.13
CA GLN A 267 -9.24 10.40 -24.36
C GLN A 267 -9.31 9.32 -23.27
N LEU A 268 -10.12 9.53 -22.23
CA LEU A 268 -10.27 8.67 -21.06
C LEU A 268 -11.70 8.14 -20.97
N PRO A 269 -12.04 7.07 -21.70
CA PRO A 269 -13.44 6.64 -21.92
C PRO A 269 -14.17 6.24 -20.65
N THR A 270 -13.45 5.94 -19.55
CA THR A 270 -14.05 5.61 -18.26
C THR A 270 -14.24 6.81 -17.34
N LEU A 271 -13.48 7.88 -17.54
CA LEU A 271 -13.51 9.07 -16.67
C LEU A 271 -14.79 9.90 -16.94
N ARG A 272 -15.67 9.96 -15.94
CA ARG A 272 -16.96 10.67 -16.04
C ARG A 272 -16.98 11.96 -15.24
N HIS A 273 -16.30 12.00 -14.09
CA HIS A 273 -16.37 13.11 -13.15
C HIS A 273 -14.97 13.60 -12.77
N VAL A 274 -14.79 14.91 -12.84
CA VAL A 274 -13.64 15.62 -12.30
C VAL A 274 -14.12 16.41 -11.10
N ILE A 275 -13.54 16.16 -9.92
CA ILE A 275 -13.93 16.77 -8.65
C ILE A 275 -12.72 17.56 -8.13
N ALA A 276 -12.87 18.87 -8.02
CA ALA A 276 -11.81 19.78 -7.64
C ALA A 276 -11.84 20.07 -6.14
N VAL A 277 -10.66 20.15 -5.53
CA VAL A 277 -10.43 20.71 -4.20
C VAL A 277 -9.88 22.14 -4.36
N GLY A 278 -10.53 23.11 -3.72
CA GLY A 278 -10.30 24.52 -3.97
C GLY A 278 -11.07 25.02 -5.19
N ASP A 279 -10.57 26.06 -5.86
CA ASP A 279 -11.24 26.69 -7.00
C ASP A 279 -11.43 25.68 -8.15
N ALA A 280 -12.68 25.37 -8.46
CA ALA A 280 -13.03 24.42 -9.52
C ALA A 280 -13.08 25.13 -10.88
N PRO A 281 -12.39 24.64 -11.92
CA PRO A 281 -12.56 25.12 -13.28
C PRO A 281 -13.95 24.76 -13.83
N ASP A 282 -14.39 25.48 -14.87
CA ASP A 282 -15.66 25.19 -15.55
C ASP A 282 -15.71 23.74 -16.03
N GLY A 283 -16.77 23.03 -15.67
CA GLY A 283 -16.94 21.60 -15.98
C GLY A 283 -16.49 20.63 -14.90
N ALA A 284 -15.72 21.08 -13.91
CA ALA A 284 -15.41 20.28 -12.73
C ALA A 284 -16.48 20.47 -11.64
N LEU A 285 -16.69 19.46 -10.83
CA LEU A 285 -17.48 19.52 -9.60
C LEU A 285 -16.60 20.04 -8.46
N SER A 286 -17.18 20.72 -7.49
CA SER A 286 -16.49 21.12 -6.26
C SER A 286 -16.61 20.04 -5.19
N LEU A 287 -15.50 19.68 -4.54
CA LEU A 287 -15.56 18.81 -3.36
C LEU A 287 -16.28 19.49 -2.18
N ASP A 288 -16.14 20.82 -2.05
CA ASP A 288 -16.81 21.58 -1.01
C ASP A 288 -18.35 21.55 -1.18
N ASP A 289 -18.85 21.53 -2.41
CA ASP A 289 -20.28 21.36 -2.68
C ASP A 289 -20.77 19.97 -2.27
N LEU A 290 -19.97 18.92 -2.51
CA LEU A 290 -20.29 17.56 -2.04
C LEU A 290 -20.25 17.45 -0.51
N ILE A 291 -19.35 18.17 0.15
CA ILE A 291 -19.27 18.25 1.63
C ILE A 291 -20.48 19.01 2.19
N ALA A 292 -20.91 20.08 1.54
CA ALA A 292 -22.05 20.90 1.98
C ALA A 292 -23.39 20.24 1.67
N ALA A 293 -23.44 19.37 0.67
CA ALA A 293 -24.64 18.62 0.35
C ALA A 293 -25.00 17.66 1.51
N ASP A 294 -26.30 17.52 1.74
CA ASP A 294 -26.85 16.50 2.64
C ASP A 294 -27.68 15.51 1.80
N PRO A 295 -27.01 14.57 1.12
CA PRO A 295 -27.70 13.61 0.33
C PRO A 295 -28.47 12.68 1.27
N ASP A 296 -29.81 12.75 1.22
CA ASP A 296 -30.70 11.80 1.91
C ASP A 296 -30.63 10.42 1.22
N ILE A 297 -29.46 9.78 1.36
CA ILE A 297 -29.18 8.49 0.76
C ILE A 297 -28.54 7.57 1.78
N GLU A 298 -29.25 6.50 2.10
CA GLU A 298 -28.69 5.37 2.82
C GLU A 298 -27.94 4.45 1.83
N ILE A 299 -26.61 4.37 1.97
CA ILE A 299 -25.79 3.41 1.23
C ILE A 299 -25.89 2.06 1.96
N GLY A 300 -26.85 1.24 1.52
CA GLY A 300 -27.12 -0.07 2.13
C GLY A 300 -26.04 -1.14 1.83
N HIS A 301 -24.97 -0.80 1.11
CA HIS A 301 -23.85 -1.71 0.84
C HIS A 301 -22.75 -1.55 1.90
N GLU A 302 -22.37 -2.65 2.52
CA GLU A 302 -21.20 -2.73 3.40
C GLU A 302 -20.04 -3.43 2.65
N PRO A 303 -18.90 -2.75 2.45
CA PRO A 303 -17.75 -3.35 1.76
C PRO A 303 -17.12 -4.48 2.58
N SER A 304 -16.61 -5.50 1.91
CA SER A 304 -15.81 -6.56 2.53
C SER A 304 -14.35 -6.15 2.65
N ALA A 305 -13.69 -6.54 3.74
CA ALA A 305 -12.25 -6.35 3.90
C ALA A 305 -11.42 -7.07 2.82
N ALA A 306 -12.02 -8.06 2.17
CA ALA A 306 -11.42 -8.80 1.06
C ALA A 306 -11.52 -8.08 -0.30
N ASP A 307 -12.42 -7.09 -0.42
CA ASP A 307 -12.56 -6.34 -1.66
C ASP A 307 -11.41 -5.37 -1.87
N PRO A 308 -10.99 -5.11 -3.12
CA PRO A 308 -9.98 -4.11 -3.40
C PRO A 308 -10.49 -2.74 -2.93
N HIS A 309 -9.66 -1.99 -2.23
CA HIS A 309 -9.98 -0.62 -1.85
C HIS A 309 -8.90 0.38 -2.24
N LEU A 310 -7.74 -0.13 -2.69
CA LEU A 310 -6.60 0.69 -3.05
C LEU A 310 -5.92 0.12 -4.30
N LEU A 311 -5.60 0.99 -5.23
CA LEU A 311 -4.80 0.70 -6.42
C LEU A 311 -3.62 1.67 -6.47
N LEU A 312 -2.44 1.16 -6.27
CA LEU A 312 -1.19 1.91 -6.34
C LEU A 312 -0.41 1.55 -7.60
N TYR A 313 0.52 2.42 -7.98
CA TYR A 313 1.43 2.16 -9.08
C TYR A 313 2.87 2.24 -8.62
N THR A 314 3.65 1.22 -8.97
CA THR A 314 5.08 1.27 -8.74
C THR A 314 5.74 2.09 -9.85
N SER A 315 6.68 2.94 -9.45
CA SER A 315 7.58 3.62 -10.39
C SER A 315 8.62 2.63 -10.91
N GLY A 316 8.18 1.58 -11.61
CA GLY A 316 9.10 0.62 -12.21
C GLY A 316 10.10 1.34 -13.13
N THR A 317 11.37 0.97 -13.08
CA THR A 317 12.42 1.43 -14.01
C THR A 317 12.19 0.90 -15.43
N THR A 318 11.13 0.14 -15.67
CA THR A 318 10.66 -0.37 -16.95
C THR A 318 9.58 0.54 -17.53
N SER A 319 9.41 0.54 -18.83
CA SER A 319 8.63 1.45 -19.66
C SER A 319 7.13 1.58 -19.34
N SER A 320 6.56 0.82 -18.42
CA SER A 320 5.16 0.96 -18.00
C SER A 320 4.99 0.71 -16.49
N PRO A 321 4.21 1.56 -15.77
CA PRO A 321 3.93 1.39 -14.35
C PRO A 321 3.11 0.12 -14.10
N LYS A 322 3.40 -0.59 -12.99
CA LYS A 322 2.67 -1.79 -12.60
C LYS A 322 1.59 -1.43 -11.59
N GLY A 323 0.34 -1.77 -11.87
CA GLY A 323 -0.78 -1.59 -10.94
C GLY A 323 -0.75 -2.65 -9.83
N VAL A 324 -0.80 -2.22 -8.59
CA VAL A 324 -0.79 -3.04 -7.38
C VAL A 324 -2.15 -2.89 -6.69
N PRO A 325 -3.06 -3.84 -6.86
CA PRO A 325 -4.33 -3.84 -6.15
C PRO A 325 -4.13 -4.34 -4.71
N LEU A 326 -4.75 -3.67 -3.75
CA LEU A 326 -4.64 -3.95 -2.32
C LEU A 326 -6.02 -3.90 -1.66
N ASN A 327 -6.19 -4.65 -0.59
CA ASN A 327 -7.43 -4.69 0.19
C ASN A 327 -7.19 -4.41 1.69
N SER A 328 -8.28 -4.33 2.46
CA SER A 328 -8.17 -4.08 3.90
C SER A 328 -7.47 -5.22 4.64
N HIS A 329 -7.60 -6.46 4.19
CA HIS A 329 -6.85 -7.59 4.73
C HIS A 329 -5.33 -7.37 4.64
N ASN A 330 -4.84 -6.78 3.55
CA ASN A 330 -3.41 -6.48 3.40
C ASN A 330 -2.98 -5.33 4.31
N MET A 331 -3.65 -4.19 4.14
CA MET A 331 -3.18 -2.92 4.67
C MET A 331 -3.49 -2.73 6.15
N LEU A 332 -4.76 -2.95 6.53
CA LEU A 332 -5.18 -2.72 7.92
C LEU A 332 -4.68 -3.82 8.87
N SER A 333 -4.54 -5.07 8.39
CA SER A 333 -3.93 -6.13 9.21
C SER A 333 -2.47 -5.81 9.54
N ASN A 334 -1.69 -5.35 8.54
CA ASN A 334 -0.31 -4.96 8.75
C ASN A 334 -0.19 -3.78 9.74
N ALA A 335 -1.00 -2.74 9.57
CA ALA A 335 -1.03 -1.61 10.50
C ALA A 335 -1.45 -2.05 11.91
N ARG A 336 -2.55 -2.81 12.04
CA ARG A 336 -3.09 -3.28 13.32
C ARG A 336 -2.11 -4.16 14.09
N MET A 337 -1.45 -5.10 13.42
CA MET A 337 -0.52 -6.01 14.07
C MET A 337 0.82 -5.35 14.40
N SER A 338 1.24 -4.37 13.61
CA SER A 338 2.53 -3.70 13.82
C SER A 338 2.49 -2.49 14.78
N ALA A 339 1.33 -1.90 15.01
CA ALA A 339 1.19 -0.75 15.91
C ALA A 339 1.66 -1.05 17.35
N PRO A 340 1.25 -2.18 18.00
CA PRO A 340 1.71 -2.52 19.34
C PRO A 340 3.22 -2.73 19.43
N GLU A 341 3.84 -3.33 18.40
CA GLU A 341 5.29 -3.54 18.37
C GLU A 341 6.11 -2.25 18.24
N LYS A 342 5.46 -1.18 17.78
CA LYS A 342 6.00 0.17 17.76
C LYS A 342 5.66 0.98 19.01
N GLY A 343 4.86 0.41 19.93
CA GLY A 343 4.36 1.09 21.11
C GLY A 343 3.38 2.22 20.80
N LEU A 344 2.69 2.16 19.65
CA LEU A 344 1.73 3.17 19.21
C LEU A 344 0.34 2.90 19.80
N THR A 345 -0.27 3.96 20.31
CA THR A 345 -1.59 3.96 20.96
C THR A 345 -2.46 5.10 20.42
N ALA A 346 -3.70 5.16 20.87
CA ALA A 346 -4.62 6.24 20.52
C ALA A 346 -4.21 7.64 21.04
N ASP A 347 -3.28 7.70 21.99
CA ASP A 347 -2.79 8.96 22.57
C ASP A 347 -1.55 9.50 21.85
N ASP A 348 -1.03 8.75 20.89
CA ASP A 348 0.06 9.19 20.05
C ASP A 348 -0.40 10.12 18.92
N ARG A 349 0.56 10.80 18.31
CA ARG A 349 0.35 11.73 17.20
C ARG A 349 1.40 11.43 16.14
N ILE A 350 0.95 11.04 14.95
CA ILE A 350 1.87 10.67 13.87
C ILE A 350 1.98 11.80 12.83
N LEU A 351 3.21 12.16 12.49
CA LEU A 351 3.54 13.06 11.38
C LEU A 351 4.29 12.26 10.32
N THR A 352 3.89 12.38 9.06
CA THR A 352 4.66 11.82 7.96
C THR A 352 5.08 12.90 6.97
N ALA A 353 6.37 12.91 6.62
CA ALA A 353 6.89 13.71 5.50
C ALA A 353 6.67 13.00 4.15
N ALA A 354 6.32 11.71 4.16
CA ALA A 354 5.95 10.98 2.97
C ALA A 354 4.52 11.33 2.52
N PRO A 355 4.26 11.47 1.21
CA PRO A 355 2.92 11.78 0.71
C PRO A 355 1.95 10.63 0.93
N PHE A 356 0.70 10.93 1.24
CA PHE A 356 -0.39 9.95 1.32
C PHE A 356 -0.71 9.28 -0.02
N THR A 357 -0.24 9.84 -1.11
CA THR A 357 -0.32 9.19 -2.42
C THR A 357 0.67 8.03 -2.58
N HIS A 358 1.60 7.85 -1.64
CA HIS A 358 2.55 6.73 -1.59
C HIS A 358 2.24 5.81 -0.41
N LEU A 359 2.50 4.50 -0.57
CA LEU A 359 2.15 3.51 0.46
C LEU A 359 2.79 3.77 1.81
N TYR A 360 3.99 4.35 1.86
CA TYR A 360 4.64 4.71 3.12
C TYR A 360 3.89 5.83 3.89
N GLY A 361 3.38 6.82 3.18
CA GLY A 361 2.48 7.83 3.78
C GLY A 361 1.13 7.21 4.17
N LEU A 362 0.55 6.37 3.32
CA LEU A 362 -0.67 5.62 3.63
C LEU A 362 -0.50 4.68 4.84
N TYR A 363 0.70 4.20 5.11
CA TYR A 363 0.95 3.42 6.31
C TYR A 363 0.71 4.24 7.58
N ALA A 364 1.15 5.51 7.62
CA ALA A 364 0.81 6.41 8.72
C ALA A 364 -0.70 6.65 8.82
N PHE A 365 -1.38 6.85 7.68
CA PHE A 365 -2.83 6.98 7.61
C PHE A 365 -3.55 5.73 8.17
N HIS A 366 -3.14 4.53 7.78
CA HIS A 366 -3.71 3.27 8.27
C HIS A 366 -3.44 3.07 9.77
N LEU A 367 -2.24 3.43 10.26
CA LEU A 367 -1.92 3.40 11.68
C LEU A 367 -2.86 4.33 12.47
N GLY A 368 -3.11 5.55 11.97
CA GLY A 368 -4.09 6.46 12.57
C GLY A 368 -5.48 5.84 12.68
N LEU A 369 -5.97 5.21 11.61
CA LEU A 369 -7.26 4.54 11.61
C LEU A 369 -7.34 3.39 12.61
N VAL A 370 -6.36 2.49 12.63
CA VAL A 370 -6.42 1.27 13.47
C VAL A 370 -6.21 1.55 14.94
N THR A 371 -5.47 2.61 15.30
CA THR A 371 -5.20 2.99 16.69
C THR A 371 -6.13 4.07 17.24
N GLY A 372 -6.72 4.89 16.36
CA GLY A 372 -7.46 6.10 16.76
C GLY A 372 -6.57 7.31 17.09
N MET A 373 -5.25 7.26 16.79
CA MET A 373 -4.34 8.40 17.00
C MET A 373 -4.49 9.47 15.91
N ALA A 374 -4.05 10.69 16.22
CA ALA A 374 -4.10 11.81 15.29
C ALA A 374 -3.03 11.72 14.20
N ASN A 375 -3.42 11.97 12.94
CA ASN A 375 -2.51 12.23 11.83
C ASN A 375 -2.24 13.74 11.72
N LEU A 376 -0.99 14.13 11.89
CA LEU A 376 -0.52 15.50 11.69
C LEU A 376 -0.08 15.65 10.23
N LEU A 377 -0.58 16.67 9.56
CA LEU A 377 -0.46 16.81 8.12
C LEU A 377 0.62 17.79 7.72
N LEU A 378 1.46 17.40 6.78
CA LEU A 378 2.44 18.24 6.09
C LEU A 378 2.12 18.24 4.59
N PRO A 379 1.44 19.29 4.07
CA PRO A 379 1.01 19.33 2.67
C PRO A 379 2.15 19.32 1.66
N ALA A 380 3.25 20.01 1.99
CA ALA A 380 4.44 20.05 1.16
C ALA A 380 5.70 19.98 2.04
N PHE A 381 6.65 19.17 1.62
CA PHE A 381 7.93 19.06 2.31
C PHE A 381 8.87 20.20 1.90
N THR A 382 9.31 20.96 2.89
CA THR A 382 10.57 21.70 2.91
C THR A 382 11.25 21.44 4.25
N PRO A 383 12.60 21.48 4.35
CA PRO A 383 13.26 21.25 5.63
C PRO A 383 12.74 22.16 6.76
N PRO A 384 12.58 23.50 6.56
CA PRO A 384 12.00 24.37 7.58
C PRO A 384 10.56 24.00 7.94
N ALA A 385 9.70 23.72 6.96
CA ALA A 385 8.29 23.37 7.23
C ALA A 385 8.17 22.09 8.06
N LEU A 386 9.01 21.08 7.80
CA LEU A 386 9.03 19.86 8.61
C LEU A 386 9.50 20.15 10.05
N ALA A 387 10.61 20.89 10.22
CA ALA A 387 11.14 21.22 11.53
C ALA A 387 10.11 22.03 12.37
N GLU A 388 9.51 23.05 11.78
CA GLU A 388 8.46 23.85 12.43
C GLU A 388 7.20 23.00 12.75
N SER A 389 6.83 22.07 11.87
CA SER A 389 5.70 21.19 12.12
C SER A 389 5.95 20.25 13.30
N ILE A 390 7.17 19.72 13.44
CA ILE A 390 7.54 18.90 14.59
C ILE A 390 7.49 19.72 15.88
N GLU A 391 8.08 20.91 15.89
CA GLU A 391 8.10 21.79 17.06
C GLU A 391 6.69 22.25 17.48
N LYS A 392 5.87 22.74 16.53
CA LYS A 392 4.57 23.33 16.83
C LYS A 392 3.48 22.29 17.07
N MET A 393 3.44 21.21 16.26
CA MET A 393 2.39 20.20 16.36
C MET A 393 2.74 19.06 17.31
N ARG A 394 4.00 18.96 17.77
CA ARG A 394 4.50 18.01 18.78
C ARG A 394 4.11 16.55 18.50
N PRO A 395 4.49 15.96 17.34
CA PRO A 395 4.29 14.55 17.07
C PRO A 395 5.04 13.68 18.09
N THR A 396 4.47 12.52 18.41
CA THR A 396 5.18 11.47 19.17
C THR A 396 5.87 10.47 18.26
N ALA A 397 5.38 10.33 17.02
CA ALA A 397 5.93 9.47 15.98
C ALA A 397 6.11 10.23 14.67
N VAL A 398 7.28 10.10 14.03
CA VAL A 398 7.55 10.80 12.76
C VAL A 398 8.13 9.84 11.73
N TRP A 399 7.54 9.84 10.54
CA TRP A 399 7.97 9.02 9.40
C TRP A 399 8.81 9.84 8.41
N PHE A 400 10.05 9.42 8.20
CA PHE A 400 11.01 10.07 7.32
C PHE A 400 11.41 9.17 6.14
N ALA A 401 11.76 9.77 5.00
CA ALA A 401 12.71 9.15 4.09
C ALA A 401 14.14 9.64 4.46
N PRO A 402 15.21 8.89 4.17
CA PRO A 402 16.58 9.32 4.45
C PRO A 402 16.92 10.71 3.88
N ALA A 403 16.41 11.01 2.68
CA ALA A 403 16.57 12.33 2.05
C ALA A 403 15.97 13.49 2.89
N HIS A 404 14.90 13.24 3.67
CA HIS A 404 14.35 14.26 4.57
C HIS A 404 15.31 14.53 5.74
N GLY A 405 15.87 13.49 6.35
CA GLY A 405 16.87 13.63 7.41
C GLY A 405 18.12 14.35 6.92
N ALA A 406 18.66 13.97 5.76
CA ALA A 406 19.81 14.61 5.14
C ALA A 406 19.54 16.09 4.83
N ALA A 407 18.36 16.43 4.27
CA ALA A 407 18.01 17.82 3.98
C ALA A 407 17.87 18.69 5.24
N MET A 408 17.31 18.15 6.34
CA MET A 408 17.23 18.85 7.62
C MET A 408 18.62 19.07 8.24
N THR A 409 19.50 18.09 8.13
CA THR A 409 20.89 18.20 8.59
C THR A 409 21.65 19.24 7.78
N ALA A 410 21.58 19.19 6.45
CA ALA A 410 22.23 20.16 5.57
C ALA A 410 21.72 21.60 5.78
N ALA A 411 20.42 21.77 6.11
CA ALA A 411 19.84 23.05 6.44
C ALA A 411 20.18 23.52 7.88
N GLY A 412 20.92 22.72 8.65
CA GLY A 412 21.32 23.04 10.01
C GLY A 412 20.15 23.19 10.99
N LEU A 413 19.06 22.45 10.77
CA LEU A 413 17.84 22.55 11.57
C LEU A 413 17.84 21.58 12.77
N ILE A 414 18.67 20.55 12.71
CA ILE A 414 18.86 19.61 13.82
C ILE A 414 19.47 20.38 15.00
N GLY A 415 18.79 20.35 16.15
CA GLY A 415 19.19 21.10 17.37
C GLY A 415 18.79 22.58 17.43
N LYS A 416 18.18 23.14 16.35
CA LYS A 416 17.63 24.50 16.37
C LYS A 416 16.15 24.57 16.76
N HIS A 417 15.45 23.47 16.63
CA HIS A 417 14.03 23.32 16.94
C HIS A 417 13.81 22.33 18.08
N ASP A 418 12.69 22.45 18.78
CA ASP A 418 12.31 21.50 19.84
C ASP A 418 11.70 20.23 19.25
N PHE A 419 12.46 19.14 19.24
CA PHE A 419 12.05 17.81 18.84
C PHE A 419 11.77 16.88 20.03
N SER A 420 11.71 17.39 21.26
CA SER A 420 11.55 16.61 22.49
C SER A 420 10.25 15.80 22.59
N SER A 421 9.23 16.14 21.77
CA SER A 421 7.99 15.38 21.73
C SER A 421 8.12 14.01 21.06
N MET A 422 9.13 13.85 20.19
CA MET A 422 9.32 12.63 19.43
C MET A 422 9.80 11.48 20.34
N LYS A 423 9.02 10.43 20.42
CA LYS A 423 9.38 9.16 21.07
C LYS A 423 10.00 8.18 20.08
N MET A 424 9.59 8.27 18.81
CA MET A 424 10.04 7.40 17.74
C MET A 424 10.12 8.15 16.42
N CYS A 425 11.17 7.90 15.64
CA CYS A 425 11.21 8.22 14.23
C CYS A 425 11.52 6.96 13.41
N LEU A 426 10.90 6.87 12.24
CA LEU A 426 10.99 5.70 11.37
C LEU A 426 11.50 6.11 9.99
N PHE A 427 12.62 5.56 9.57
CA PHE A 427 13.20 5.78 8.24
C PHE A 427 12.81 4.65 7.29
N ALA A 428 12.32 5.00 6.11
CA ALA A 428 11.99 4.05 5.06
C ALA A 428 12.09 4.67 3.68
N GLY A 429 11.93 3.83 2.65
CA GLY A 429 11.90 4.25 1.27
C GLY A 429 13.21 4.02 0.53
N SER A 430 14.35 4.17 1.17
CA SER A 430 15.68 3.78 0.69
C SER A 430 16.57 3.43 1.88
N ALA A 431 17.76 2.90 1.63
CA ALA A 431 18.74 2.68 2.67
C ALA A 431 19.13 4.02 3.34
N ALA A 432 19.15 4.05 4.66
CA ALA A 432 19.59 5.20 5.42
C ALA A 432 21.05 5.03 5.81
N PRO A 433 21.94 6.03 5.55
CA PRO A 433 23.33 5.93 5.95
C PRO A 433 23.48 5.72 7.46
N PRO A 434 24.25 4.72 7.93
CA PRO A 434 24.44 4.45 9.36
C PRO A 434 24.92 5.67 10.16
N ALA A 435 25.86 6.43 9.62
CA ALA A 435 26.39 7.64 10.25
C ALA A 435 25.29 8.69 10.51
N MET A 436 24.36 8.86 9.56
CA MET A 436 23.21 9.77 9.73
C MET A 436 22.30 9.29 10.86
N LEU A 437 21.99 8.00 10.92
CA LEU A 437 21.10 7.45 11.96
C LEU A 437 21.72 7.60 13.36
N HIS A 438 23.03 7.37 13.49
CA HIS A 438 23.75 7.60 14.75
C HIS A 438 23.74 9.08 15.16
N ALA A 439 24.03 9.99 14.23
CA ALA A 439 24.02 11.42 14.51
C ALA A 439 22.61 11.92 14.93
N LEU A 440 21.56 11.42 14.29
CA LEU A 440 20.18 11.75 14.67
C LEU A 440 19.79 11.15 16.04
N GLN A 441 20.25 9.94 16.35
CA GLN A 441 20.02 9.34 17.67
C GLN A 441 20.71 10.14 18.79
N GLU A 442 21.91 10.66 18.54
CA GLU A 442 22.62 11.54 19.47
C GLU A 442 21.92 12.89 19.65
N ALA A 443 21.45 13.47 18.53
CA ALA A 443 20.72 14.74 18.56
C ALA A 443 19.34 14.63 19.23
N TRP A 444 18.72 13.45 19.21
CA TRP A 444 17.38 13.18 19.75
C TRP A 444 17.42 12.02 20.77
N PRO A 445 18.03 12.21 21.94
CA PRO A 445 18.27 11.11 22.90
C PRO A 445 16.98 10.48 23.44
N GLY A 446 15.87 11.23 23.47
CA GLY A 446 14.54 10.74 23.86
C GLY A 446 13.78 10.00 22.76
N CYS A 447 14.22 10.12 21.49
CA CYS A 447 13.59 9.51 20.35
C CYS A 447 14.27 8.17 19.98
N ARG A 448 13.51 7.16 19.62
CA ARG A 448 14.05 5.90 19.07
C ARG A 448 14.11 5.99 17.55
N VAL A 449 15.34 5.95 17.02
CA VAL A 449 15.59 5.94 15.58
C VAL A 449 15.46 4.52 15.06
N CYS A 450 14.47 4.29 14.21
CA CYS A 450 14.10 2.98 13.66
C CYS A 450 14.16 2.98 12.13
N GLN A 451 14.31 1.80 11.55
CA GLN A 451 14.21 1.58 10.10
C GLN A 451 13.05 0.67 9.73
N LEU A 452 12.54 0.83 8.51
CA LEU A 452 11.54 -0.02 7.90
C LEU A 452 11.90 -0.32 6.46
N TRP A 453 11.85 -1.59 6.10
CA TRP A 453 11.84 -2.03 4.72
C TRP A 453 10.41 -2.40 4.31
N GLY A 454 10.01 -1.90 3.17
CA GLY A 454 8.72 -2.16 2.57
C GLY A 454 8.65 -1.66 1.14
N MET A 455 7.57 -2.00 0.48
CA MET A 455 7.30 -1.61 -0.89
C MET A 455 5.81 -1.58 -1.17
N THR A 456 5.41 -1.12 -2.34
CA THR A 456 4.00 -0.99 -2.70
C THR A 456 3.25 -2.32 -2.61
N GLU A 457 3.93 -3.41 -2.86
CA GLU A 457 3.40 -4.77 -2.89
C GLU A 457 3.09 -5.37 -1.49
N LEU A 458 3.53 -4.71 -0.40
CA LEU A 458 3.39 -5.31 0.94
C LEU A 458 3.36 -4.34 2.13
N GLN A 459 3.44 -3.04 1.91
CA GLN A 459 3.46 -1.99 2.94
C GLN A 459 4.72 -2.10 3.86
N ALA A 460 4.58 -2.56 5.10
CA ALA A 460 5.69 -2.72 6.05
C ALA A 460 6.07 -4.20 6.16
N GLY A 461 7.12 -4.62 5.47
CA GLY A 461 7.57 -6.02 5.46
C GLY A 461 8.47 -6.38 6.64
N MET A 462 9.38 -5.48 6.98
CA MET A 462 10.31 -5.61 8.10
C MET A 462 10.53 -4.25 8.75
N PHE A 463 10.80 -4.22 10.03
CA PHE A 463 11.17 -2.99 10.74
C PHE A 463 11.95 -3.30 12.02
N THR A 464 12.81 -2.35 12.45
CA THR A 464 13.41 -2.37 13.78
C THR A 464 12.42 -1.81 14.80
N ARG A 465 12.37 -2.42 15.97
CA ARG A 465 11.48 -2.04 17.07
C ARG A 465 12.17 -0.99 17.96
N PRO A 466 11.44 -0.16 18.68
CA PRO A 466 12.05 0.82 19.60
C PRO A 466 13.04 0.22 20.61
N GLY A 467 12.85 -1.05 20.99
CA GLY A 467 13.74 -1.77 21.91
C GLY A 467 15.01 -2.36 21.29
N ASP A 468 15.14 -2.40 19.96
CA ASP A 468 16.30 -3.02 19.30
C ASP A 468 17.58 -2.14 19.39
N GLY A 469 17.42 -0.84 19.64
CA GLY A 469 18.51 0.12 19.79
C GLY A 469 19.17 0.53 18.47
N ILE A 470 19.97 1.62 18.54
CA ILE A 470 20.55 2.21 17.33
C ILE A 470 21.57 1.31 16.65
N GLY A 471 22.30 0.48 17.39
CA GLY A 471 23.26 -0.47 16.81
C GLY A 471 22.64 -1.46 15.84
N LYS A 472 21.41 -1.93 16.11
CA LYS A 472 20.66 -2.76 15.16
C LYS A 472 20.00 -1.89 14.09
N SER A 473 19.40 -0.75 14.44
CA SER A 473 18.73 0.13 13.47
C SER A 473 19.67 0.73 12.44
N ALA A 474 20.94 0.96 12.77
CA ALA A 474 21.91 1.50 11.82
C ALA A 474 22.37 0.50 10.74
N VAL A 475 22.25 -0.80 11.00
CA VAL A 475 22.75 -1.86 10.12
C VAL A 475 21.60 -2.59 9.42
N PHE A 476 20.51 -2.84 10.12
CA PHE A 476 19.44 -3.73 9.68
C PHE A 476 18.16 -2.97 9.35
N ALA A 477 17.46 -3.41 8.33
CA ALA A 477 16.09 -2.99 8.04
C ALA A 477 15.08 -3.50 9.08
N GLY A 478 15.48 -4.47 9.90
CA GLY A 478 14.72 -5.01 11.02
C GLY A 478 14.40 -6.50 10.87
N ARG A 479 13.44 -6.94 11.68
CA ARG A 479 12.88 -8.30 11.63
C ARG A 479 11.51 -8.29 10.96
N ALA A 480 11.08 -9.45 10.50
CA ALA A 480 9.79 -9.64 9.84
C ALA A 480 8.63 -8.97 10.61
N SER A 481 7.72 -8.34 9.89
CA SER A 481 6.46 -7.84 10.43
C SER A 481 5.61 -8.99 10.99
N PRO A 482 4.75 -8.74 12.00
CA PRO A 482 3.90 -9.78 12.55
C PRO A 482 3.09 -10.51 11.48
N GLY A 483 3.03 -11.83 11.59
CA GLY A 483 2.33 -12.70 10.65
C GLY A 483 3.09 -12.98 9.35
N SER A 484 4.27 -12.39 9.13
CA SER A 484 5.07 -12.68 7.94
C SER A 484 6.26 -13.61 8.21
N THR A 485 6.68 -14.28 7.15
CA THR A 485 7.91 -15.07 7.09
C THR A 485 8.82 -14.45 6.04
N VAL A 486 10.06 -14.18 6.41
CA VAL A 486 11.12 -13.73 5.51
C VAL A 486 12.17 -14.81 5.41
N ARG A 487 12.67 -15.04 4.20
CA ARG A 487 13.85 -15.87 3.94
C ARG A 487 14.79 -15.17 2.98
N VAL A 488 16.02 -15.59 2.99
CA VAL A 488 17.05 -15.19 2.02
C VAL A 488 17.32 -16.40 1.12
N ALA A 489 17.21 -16.24 -0.19
CA ALA A 489 17.34 -17.32 -1.14
C ALA A 489 18.30 -16.98 -2.27
N ASP A 490 18.92 -17.99 -2.84
CA ASP A 490 19.71 -17.85 -4.06
C ASP A 490 18.82 -17.33 -5.20
N PRO A 491 19.18 -16.23 -5.86
CA PRO A 491 18.33 -15.64 -6.90
C PRO A 491 18.13 -16.53 -8.14
N GLU A 492 19.09 -17.44 -8.43
CA GLU A 492 19.07 -18.30 -9.61
C GLU A 492 18.41 -19.64 -9.34
N THR A 493 18.77 -20.30 -8.23
CA THR A 493 18.26 -21.63 -7.88
C THR A 493 17.01 -21.61 -6.99
N GLY A 494 16.77 -20.52 -6.28
CA GLY A 494 15.69 -20.40 -5.29
C GLY A 494 15.97 -21.14 -3.97
N ALA A 495 17.14 -21.75 -3.80
CA ALA A 495 17.53 -22.44 -2.58
C ALA A 495 17.72 -21.44 -1.42
N GLU A 496 17.21 -21.78 -0.23
CA GLU A 496 17.40 -20.94 0.94
C GLU A 496 18.88 -20.88 1.33
N ARG A 497 19.36 -19.68 1.64
CA ARG A 497 20.73 -19.40 2.06
C ARG A 497 20.89 -19.56 3.58
N PRO A 498 22.04 -20.06 4.05
CA PRO A 498 22.41 -20.03 5.47
C PRO A 498 22.38 -18.59 6.03
N ARG A 499 22.27 -18.51 7.35
CA ARG A 499 22.38 -17.22 8.06
C ARG A 499 23.72 -16.54 7.76
N GLY A 500 23.69 -15.22 7.56
CA GLY A 500 24.88 -14.43 7.21
C GLY A 500 25.24 -14.44 5.72
N GLU A 501 24.68 -15.34 4.92
CA GLU A 501 24.92 -15.37 3.47
C GLU A 501 23.95 -14.49 2.70
N GLU A 502 24.47 -13.77 1.69
CA GLU A 502 23.69 -12.89 0.83
C GLU A 502 22.85 -13.68 -0.18
N GLY A 503 21.62 -13.22 -0.40
CA GLY A 503 20.72 -13.70 -1.43
C GLY A 503 19.52 -12.77 -1.63
N GLU A 504 18.55 -13.21 -2.43
CA GLU A 504 17.30 -12.48 -2.64
C GLU A 504 16.41 -12.56 -1.39
N ILE A 505 15.94 -11.41 -0.93
CA ILE A 505 14.96 -11.35 0.15
C ILE A 505 13.60 -11.72 -0.40
N GLN A 506 13.00 -12.76 0.17
CA GLN A 506 11.69 -13.26 -0.19
C GLN A 506 10.77 -13.21 1.03
N ILE A 507 9.52 -12.77 0.84
CA ILE A 507 8.56 -12.58 1.94
C ILE A 507 7.20 -13.19 1.61
N ARG A 508 6.59 -13.80 2.62
CA ARG A 508 5.22 -14.30 2.60
C ARG A 508 4.50 -13.84 3.86
N GLY A 509 3.28 -13.35 3.72
CA GLY A 509 2.51 -12.86 4.86
C GLY A 509 1.18 -12.22 4.47
N PRO A 510 0.34 -11.91 5.47
CA PRO A 510 -1.01 -11.38 5.25
C PRO A 510 -1.04 -10.01 4.55
N MET A 511 0.07 -9.24 4.61
CA MET A 511 0.18 -7.94 3.95
C MET A 511 0.57 -8.03 2.47
N VAL A 512 1.07 -9.16 2.01
CA VAL A 512 1.58 -9.29 0.63
C VAL A 512 0.42 -9.26 -0.36
N PHE A 513 0.56 -8.46 -1.42
CA PHE A 513 -0.44 -8.34 -2.48
C PHE A 513 -0.65 -9.67 -3.25
N PRO A 514 -1.76 -9.84 -3.96
CA PRO A 514 -2.02 -11.09 -4.69
C PRO A 514 -1.31 -11.19 -6.05
N GLY A 515 -0.92 -10.03 -6.62
CA GLY A 515 -0.30 -9.93 -7.94
C GLY A 515 -0.59 -8.59 -8.63
N TYR A 516 0.13 -8.29 -9.71
CA TYR A 516 -0.03 -7.07 -10.49
C TYR A 516 -1.27 -7.11 -11.38
N LEU A 517 -2.02 -6.01 -11.38
CA LEU A 517 -3.22 -5.85 -12.21
C LEU A 517 -2.85 -5.87 -13.71
N ARG A 518 -3.53 -6.69 -14.50
CA ARG A 518 -3.36 -6.80 -15.96
C ARG A 518 -1.92 -7.06 -16.42
N ASN A 519 -1.10 -7.68 -15.57
CA ASN A 519 0.31 -7.92 -15.89
C ASN A 519 0.70 -9.39 -15.66
N LYS A 520 0.23 -10.27 -16.54
CA LYS A 520 0.48 -11.71 -16.48
C LYS A 520 1.98 -12.03 -16.44
N LYS A 521 2.77 -11.37 -17.31
CA LYS A 521 4.22 -11.59 -17.41
C LYS A 521 4.95 -11.29 -16.09
N ALA A 522 4.61 -10.17 -15.43
CA ALA A 522 5.19 -9.86 -14.13
C ALA A 522 4.74 -10.85 -13.04
N ASN A 523 3.50 -11.33 -13.10
CA ASN A 523 2.95 -12.27 -12.12
C ASN A 523 3.58 -13.67 -12.23
N GLU A 524 4.02 -14.09 -13.40
CA GLU A 524 4.70 -15.39 -13.62
C GLU A 524 6.00 -15.51 -12.80
N THR A 525 6.67 -14.39 -12.57
CA THR A 525 7.98 -14.35 -11.87
C THR A 525 7.94 -13.70 -10.49
N ALA A 526 6.80 -13.09 -10.11
CA ALA A 526 6.69 -12.35 -8.86
C ALA A 526 6.68 -13.25 -7.61
N PHE A 527 6.25 -14.50 -7.76
CA PHE A 527 6.11 -15.43 -6.64
C PHE A 527 6.83 -16.75 -6.90
N THR A 528 7.36 -17.33 -5.85
CA THR A 528 7.84 -18.73 -5.85
C THR A 528 6.67 -19.70 -5.83
N ALA A 529 6.95 -20.99 -6.08
CA ALA A 529 5.93 -22.05 -6.05
C ALA A 529 5.25 -22.16 -4.68
N ASP A 530 5.99 -21.92 -3.58
CA ASP A 530 5.51 -21.89 -2.21
C ASP A 530 5.03 -20.49 -1.74
N ARG A 531 4.75 -19.61 -2.72
CA ARG A 531 4.09 -18.32 -2.54
C ARG A 531 4.85 -17.26 -1.76
N PHE A 532 6.17 -17.32 -1.72
CA PHE A 532 6.95 -16.16 -1.32
C PHE A 532 7.01 -15.15 -2.46
N PHE A 533 6.79 -13.89 -2.13
CA PHE A 533 7.00 -12.79 -3.04
C PHE A 533 8.50 -12.53 -3.19
N ARG A 534 8.96 -12.45 -4.42
CA ARG A 534 10.34 -12.16 -4.79
C ARG A 534 10.53 -10.66 -4.84
N SER A 535 11.23 -10.10 -3.85
CA SER A 535 11.35 -8.64 -3.73
C SER A 535 12.28 -8.01 -4.77
N GLY A 536 13.23 -8.79 -5.29
CA GLY A 536 14.32 -8.30 -6.11
C GLY A 536 15.36 -7.50 -5.31
N ASP A 537 15.21 -7.37 -4.00
CA ASP A 537 16.21 -6.79 -3.10
C ASP A 537 17.15 -7.88 -2.59
N LEU A 538 18.44 -7.55 -2.49
CA LEU A 538 19.48 -8.42 -1.94
C LEU A 538 19.73 -8.10 -0.47
N GLY A 539 20.11 -9.11 0.30
CA GLY A 539 20.46 -8.95 1.70
C GLY A 539 20.84 -10.26 2.36
N TYR A 540 21.13 -10.19 3.64
CA TYR A 540 21.38 -11.35 4.49
C TYR A 540 20.59 -11.25 5.79
N MET A 541 20.40 -12.38 6.45
CA MET A 541 19.72 -12.46 7.73
C MET A 541 20.71 -12.96 8.80
N ASP A 542 20.81 -12.23 9.94
CA ASP A 542 21.64 -12.66 11.05
C ASP A 542 21.00 -13.77 11.88
N GLU A 543 21.73 -14.27 12.90
CA GLU A 543 21.25 -15.35 13.77
C GLU A 543 20.01 -14.97 14.59
N ASP A 544 19.84 -13.67 14.89
CA ASP A 544 18.70 -13.13 15.64
C ASP A 544 17.48 -12.85 14.73
N GLY A 545 17.58 -13.10 13.42
CA GLY A 545 16.53 -12.87 12.44
C GLY A 545 16.42 -11.42 11.93
N PHE A 546 17.40 -10.58 12.18
CA PHE A 546 17.48 -9.26 11.56
C PHE A 546 17.99 -9.36 10.14
N VAL A 547 17.37 -8.61 9.24
CA VAL A 547 17.71 -8.58 7.82
C VAL A 547 18.38 -7.26 7.47
N ALA A 548 19.59 -7.36 6.91
CA ALA A 548 20.30 -6.25 6.29
C ALA A 548 20.03 -6.23 4.78
N ILE A 549 19.73 -5.05 4.24
CA ILE A 549 19.57 -4.84 2.80
C ILE A 549 20.93 -4.45 2.25
N THR A 550 21.45 -5.21 1.29
CA THR A 550 22.73 -4.94 0.65
C THR A 550 22.58 -4.28 -0.71
N GLY A 551 21.43 -4.45 -1.38
CA GLY A 551 21.17 -3.79 -2.67
C GLY A 551 20.00 -4.38 -3.45
N ARG A 552 20.08 -4.28 -4.78
CA ARG A 552 19.05 -4.78 -5.69
C ARG A 552 19.65 -5.64 -6.79
N ILE A 553 18.99 -6.74 -7.13
CA ILE A 553 19.41 -7.65 -8.20
C ILE A 553 19.62 -6.89 -9.54
N LYS A 554 18.71 -5.99 -9.88
CA LYS A 554 18.75 -5.21 -11.12
C LYS A 554 19.79 -4.11 -11.16
N ASP A 555 20.32 -3.71 -10.00
CA ASP A 555 21.30 -2.62 -9.88
C ASP A 555 22.75 -3.16 -9.80
N ILE A 556 22.91 -4.50 -9.78
CA ILE A 556 24.24 -5.15 -9.82
C ILE A 556 24.99 -4.73 -11.08
N ILE A 557 26.23 -4.30 -10.91
CA ILE A 557 27.15 -3.97 -12.00
C ILE A 557 27.93 -5.24 -12.37
N ASN A 558 27.91 -5.59 -13.66
CA ASN A 558 28.63 -6.75 -14.18
C ASN A 558 29.89 -6.30 -14.99
N ARG A 559 30.94 -5.98 -14.26
CA ARG A 559 32.19 -5.48 -14.82
C ARG A 559 33.07 -6.64 -15.30
N GLY A 560 33.06 -6.92 -16.60
CA GLY A 560 33.89 -7.97 -17.20
C GLY A 560 33.66 -9.37 -16.59
N GLY A 561 32.46 -9.70 -16.20
CA GLY A 561 32.11 -10.97 -15.55
C GLY A 561 32.15 -10.92 -14.00
N VAL A 562 32.75 -9.87 -13.42
CA VAL A 562 32.76 -9.67 -11.97
C VAL A 562 31.51 -8.85 -11.57
N LYS A 563 30.57 -9.50 -10.91
CA LYS A 563 29.34 -8.88 -10.42
C LYS A 563 29.57 -8.27 -9.04
N PHE A 564 29.16 -7.02 -8.84
CA PHE A 564 29.18 -6.37 -7.53
C PHE A 564 28.04 -5.38 -7.35
N ASN A 565 27.69 -5.16 -6.08
CA ASN A 565 26.64 -4.26 -5.70
C ASN A 565 27.18 -2.83 -5.52
N PRO A 566 26.59 -1.81 -6.13
CA PRO A 566 27.04 -0.43 -5.99
C PRO A 566 26.70 0.21 -4.63
N GLN A 567 25.80 -0.38 -3.84
CA GLN A 567 25.32 0.22 -2.59
C GLN A 567 26.43 0.48 -1.57
N ASP A 568 27.43 -0.42 -1.49
CA ASP A 568 28.59 -0.25 -0.60
C ASP A 568 29.35 1.03 -0.94
N ILE A 569 29.52 1.30 -2.24
CA ILE A 569 30.22 2.47 -2.75
C ILE A 569 29.37 3.72 -2.47
N GLU A 570 28.07 3.68 -2.75
CA GLU A 570 27.14 4.80 -2.50
C GLU A 570 27.12 5.21 -1.03
N ASN A 571 27.10 4.23 -0.12
CA ASN A 571 27.12 4.48 1.31
C ASN A 571 28.40 5.19 1.76
N LEU A 572 29.55 4.77 1.23
CA LEU A 572 30.85 5.40 1.55
C LEU A 572 30.97 6.78 0.89
N LEU A 573 30.61 6.94 -0.37
CA LEU A 573 30.63 8.24 -1.04
C LEU A 573 29.75 9.25 -0.30
N SER A 574 28.60 8.82 0.22
CA SER A 574 27.70 9.67 1.04
C SER A 574 28.29 10.02 2.42
N ALA A 575 29.33 9.34 2.87
CA ALA A 575 30.10 9.68 4.09
C ALA A 575 31.26 10.63 3.83
N HIS A 576 31.59 10.90 2.55
CA HIS A 576 32.65 11.84 2.18
C HIS A 576 32.23 13.29 2.52
N PRO A 577 33.12 14.12 3.15
CA PRO A 577 32.75 15.46 3.61
C PRO A 577 32.19 16.41 2.54
N ALA A 578 32.62 16.28 1.30
CA ALA A 578 32.14 17.10 0.18
C ALA A 578 30.83 16.61 -0.43
N VAL A 579 30.37 15.39 -0.14
CA VAL A 579 29.24 14.74 -0.85
C VAL A 579 27.98 14.82 0.00
N GLN A 580 26.92 15.38 -0.58
CA GLN A 580 25.60 15.40 0.02
C GLN A 580 24.81 14.13 -0.32
N MET A 581 24.89 13.70 -1.60
CA MET A 581 24.23 12.50 -2.09
C MET A 581 25.09 11.85 -3.17
N ALA A 582 25.01 10.52 -3.27
CA ALA A 582 25.70 9.75 -4.30
C ALA A 582 24.80 8.69 -4.90
N ALA A 583 25.05 8.38 -6.17
CA ALA A 583 24.51 7.22 -6.87
C ALA A 583 25.62 6.57 -7.70
N VAL A 584 25.61 5.24 -7.76
CA VAL A 584 26.52 4.47 -8.61
C VAL A 584 25.70 3.53 -9.48
N ALA A 585 25.96 3.53 -10.77
CA ALA A 585 25.24 2.71 -11.73
C ALA A 585 26.16 2.22 -12.85
N PRO A 586 25.79 1.14 -13.56
CA PRO A 586 26.55 0.69 -14.71
C PRO A 586 26.41 1.66 -15.88
N VAL A 587 27.50 1.87 -16.57
CA VAL A 587 27.52 2.52 -17.90
C VAL A 587 28.22 1.59 -18.88
N PRO A 588 27.88 1.63 -20.19
CA PRO A 588 28.50 0.79 -21.20
C PRO A 588 30.03 0.95 -21.26
N HIS A 589 30.72 -0.15 -21.51
CA HIS A 589 32.17 -0.18 -21.76
C HIS A 589 32.49 -1.23 -22.83
N ASP A 590 33.25 -0.85 -23.85
CA ASP A 590 33.48 -1.67 -25.05
C ASP A 590 34.14 -3.03 -24.78
N VAL A 591 35.00 -3.11 -23.77
CA VAL A 591 35.74 -4.35 -23.43
C VAL A 591 35.11 -5.09 -22.26
N LEU A 592 34.63 -4.36 -21.24
CA LEU A 592 34.12 -4.95 -20.00
C LEU A 592 32.61 -5.21 -20.03
N GLY A 593 31.91 -4.75 -21.06
CA GLY A 593 30.46 -4.71 -21.13
C GLY A 593 29.90 -3.58 -20.28
N GLU A 594 30.19 -3.57 -18.97
CA GLU A 594 29.83 -2.50 -18.05
C GLU A 594 31.00 -2.03 -17.22
N GLN A 595 30.99 -0.74 -16.87
CA GLN A 595 31.88 -0.11 -15.89
C GLN A 595 31.05 0.70 -14.88
N ALA A 596 31.62 0.98 -13.71
CA ALA A 596 30.96 1.77 -12.69
C ALA A 596 31.14 3.26 -12.96
N CYS A 597 30.04 4.02 -12.95
CA CYS A 597 30.08 5.46 -12.91
C CYS A 597 29.47 5.93 -11.57
N ALA A 598 30.12 6.90 -10.92
CA ALA A 598 29.61 7.58 -9.75
C ALA A 598 29.03 8.93 -10.15
N TRP A 599 27.83 9.24 -9.65
CA TRP A 599 27.25 10.57 -9.68
C TRP A 599 27.22 11.10 -8.25
N ILE A 600 27.64 12.34 -8.05
CA ILE A 600 27.65 12.99 -6.75
C ILE A 600 26.98 14.36 -6.81
N GLN A 601 26.22 14.68 -5.79
CA GLN A 601 25.75 16.02 -5.47
C GLN A 601 26.57 16.55 -4.31
N LEU A 602 27.06 17.78 -4.41
CA LEU A 602 27.95 18.35 -3.39
C LEU A 602 27.16 18.99 -2.24
N ASN A 603 27.77 18.99 -1.08
CA ASN A 603 27.36 19.83 0.02
C ASN A 603 27.47 21.31 -0.37
N PRO A 604 26.59 22.21 0.13
CA PRO A 604 26.68 23.63 -0.17
C PRO A 604 28.05 24.22 0.18
N GLY A 605 28.71 24.82 -0.83
CA GLY A 605 30.02 25.43 -0.67
C GLY A 605 31.22 24.47 -0.67
N ALA A 606 31.02 23.18 -0.88
CA ALA A 606 32.10 22.22 -0.99
C ALA A 606 32.74 22.26 -2.39
N GLU A 607 34.06 22.10 -2.45
CA GLU A 607 34.77 21.89 -3.71
C GLU A 607 34.55 20.46 -4.23
N ALA A 608 34.42 20.33 -5.56
CA ALA A 608 34.22 19.05 -6.19
C ALA A 608 35.51 18.20 -6.10
N PRO A 609 35.51 17.02 -5.45
CA PRO A 609 36.64 16.10 -5.52
C PRO A 609 36.72 15.53 -6.94
N ASP A 610 37.94 15.25 -7.39
CA ASP A 610 38.15 14.48 -8.61
C ASP A 610 37.98 12.97 -8.38
N LEU A 611 37.94 12.21 -9.45
CA LEU A 611 37.78 10.75 -9.42
C LEU A 611 38.89 10.06 -8.60
N GLU A 612 40.14 10.54 -8.74
CA GLU A 612 41.29 9.96 -8.04
C GLU A 612 41.16 10.13 -6.51
N THR A 613 40.76 11.31 -6.05
CA THR A 613 40.49 11.62 -4.66
C THR A 613 39.39 10.72 -4.08
N LEU A 614 38.28 10.56 -4.81
CA LEU A 614 37.17 9.68 -4.36
C LEU A 614 37.59 8.21 -4.36
N CYS A 615 38.35 7.75 -5.36
CA CYS A 615 38.88 6.39 -5.36
C CYS A 615 39.88 6.14 -4.22
N ALA A 616 40.72 7.11 -3.88
CA ALA A 616 41.63 7.04 -2.74
C ALA A 616 40.81 6.92 -1.41
N PHE A 617 39.81 7.76 -1.23
CA PHE A 617 38.90 7.69 -0.10
C PHE A 617 38.21 6.32 0.04
N LEU A 618 37.71 5.75 -1.05
CA LEU A 618 37.10 4.42 -1.06
C LEU A 618 38.10 3.31 -0.70
N MET A 619 39.36 3.43 -1.21
CA MET A 619 40.41 2.47 -0.85
C MET A 619 40.86 2.54 0.60
N GLU A 620 40.92 3.72 1.21
CA GLU A 620 41.12 3.90 2.66
C GLU A 620 40.05 3.17 3.47
N HIS A 621 38.82 3.15 2.97
CA HIS A 621 37.70 2.40 3.55
C HIS A 621 37.62 0.94 3.08
N ARG A 622 38.71 0.40 2.54
CA ARG A 622 38.91 -1.02 2.18
C ARG A 622 37.99 -1.54 1.06
N ILE A 623 37.51 -0.67 0.19
CA ILE A 623 36.80 -1.11 -1.03
C ILE A 623 37.81 -1.76 -1.99
N ALA A 624 37.41 -2.93 -2.53
CA ALA A 624 38.23 -3.65 -3.50
C ALA A 624 38.38 -2.85 -4.79
N ARG A 625 39.58 -2.84 -5.39
CA ARG A 625 39.92 -2.05 -6.59
C ARG A 625 39.02 -2.28 -7.78
N ASN A 626 38.51 -3.50 -7.93
CA ASN A 626 37.60 -3.86 -9.03
C ASN A 626 36.17 -3.31 -8.86
N LYS A 627 35.83 -2.73 -7.70
CA LYS A 627 34.58 -2.06 -7.43
C LYS A 627 34.65 -0.53 -7.55
N LEU A 628 35.83 0.04 -7.70
CA LEU A 628 36.01 1.48 -7.78
C LEU A 628 35.31 2.05 -9.03
N PRO A 629 34.69 3.23 -8.94
CA PRO A 629 34.14 3.91 -10.10
C PRO A 629 35.24 4.32 -11.07
N GLU A 630 34.96 4.23 -12.36
CA GLU A 630 35.86 4.58 -13.44
C GLU A 630 35.46 5.90 -14.11
N LYS A 631 34.26 6.38 -13.82
CA LYS A 631 33.76 7.70 -14.24
C LYS A 631 33.10 8.41 -13.06
N LEU A 632 33.19 9.75 -13.09
CA LEU A 632 32.57 10.64 -12.10
C LEU A 632 31.79 11.73 -12.81
N VAL A 633 30.58 11.99 -12.34
CA VAL A 633 29.74 13.09 -12.77
C VAL A 633 29.28 13.88 -11.54
N VAL A 634 29.54 15.16 -11.53
CA VAL A 634 28.98 16.06 -10.52
C VAL A 634 27.65 16.58 -11.04
N VAL A 635 26.60 16.47 -10.23
CA VAL A 635 25.25 16.92 -10.59
C VAL A 635 24.79 18.01 -9.61
N ASP A 636 24.08 18.99 -10.13
CA ASP A 636 23.46 20.02 -9.29
C ASP A 636 22.26 19.44 -8.51
N GLU A 637 21.50 18.56 -9.17
CA GLU A 637 20.33 17.90 -8.60
C GLU A 637 20.15 16.51 -9.20
N PHE A 638 19.77 15.54 -8.36
CA PHE A 638 19.43 14.19 -8.82
C PHE A 638 18.00 14.12 -9.36
N PRO A 639 17.74 13.35 -10.43
CA PRO A 639 16.39 12.99 -10.82
C PRO A 639 15.75 12.11 -9.73
N MET A 640 14.68 12.61 -9.11
CA MET A 640 14.05 11.97 -7.96
C MET A 640 12.65 11.46 -8.27
N THR A 641 12.28 10.37 -7.63
CA THR A 641 10.87 9.97 -7.53
C THR A 641 10.11 10.96 -6.61
N PRO A 642 8.76 10.97 -6.65
CA PRO A 642 7.96 11.74 -5.71
C PRO A 642 8.28 11.47 -4.23
N THR A 643 8.84 10.30 -3.95
CA THR A 643 9.27 9.86 -2.60
C THR A 643 10.74 10.11 -2.30
N ARG A 644 11.38 10.96 -3.10
CA ARG A 644 12.79 11.34 -2.92
C ARG A 644 13.80 10.18 -3.06
N LYS A 645 13.53 9.20 -3.93
CA LYS A 645 14.49 8.18 -4.36
C LYS A 645 15.13 8.60 -5.67
N ILE A 646 16.45 8.39 -5.81
CA ILE A 646 17.18 8.64 -7.06
C ILE A 646 16.68 7.69 -8.15
N ILE A 647 16.35 8.24 -9.31
CA ILE A 647 15.95 7.47 -10.49
C ILE A 647 17.22 7.18 -11.32
N LYS A 648 17.93 6.09 -11.00
CA LYS A 648 19.22 5.75 -11.67
C LYS A 648 19.10 5.69 -13.20
N GLY A 649 17.97 5.24 -13.73
CA GLY A 649 17.74 5.20 -15.19
C GLY A 649 17.56 6.57 -15.89
N ARG A 650 17.53 7.67 -15.12
CA ARG A 650 17.45 9.05 -15.64
C ARG A 650 18.70 9.88 -15.30
N LEU A 651 19.74 9.25 -14.80
CA LEU A 651 21.01 9.92 -14.54
C LEU A 651 21.60 10.47 -15.87
N PRO A 652 22.20 11.67 -15.86
CA PRO A 652 22.82 12.22 -17.06
C PRO A 652 23.97 11.32 -17.53
N ALA A 653 24.13 11.18 -18.84
CA ALA A 653 25.25 10.41 -19.40
C ALA A 653 26.58 11.01 -18.93
N PRO A 654 27.57 10.18 -18.51
CA PRO A 654 28.89 10.69 -18.22
C PRO A 654 29.52 11.23 -19.51
N ALA A 655 30.31 12.31 -19.39
CA ALA A 655 31.11 12.78 -20.49
C ALA A 655 32.04 11.66 -21.02
N GLU A 656 32.32 11.66 -22.33
CA GLU A 656 33.18 10.67 -23.00
C GLU A 656 34.60 10.64 -22.43
#